data_f9e040616062974b4ef67cede34489d3
#
_entry.id   f9e040616062974b4ef67cede34489d3
#
_cell.length_a   1.000
_cell.length_b   1.000
_cell.length_c   1.000
_cell.angle_alpha   90.00
_cell.angle_beta   90.00
_cell.angle_gamma   90.00
#
_symmetry.space_group_name_H-M   'P 1'
#
loop_
_entity.id
_entity.type
_entity.pdbx_description
1 polymer ?
#
loop_
_entity_poly.entity_id
_entity_poly.type
_entity_poly.pdbx_seq_one_letter_code
_entity_poly.pdbx_strand_id
1 'polypeptide(L)'
;MRGLAAFFVAALTAASAFFYQEAGSKPLFIAGEDAGYLPPSACATCHRAISESYRRTAMGRSFYRPTHENTVEDYSRNNQYFHPASGQYYTMVQRGVRYYQRRHELDPAGRETNVVEKEIRFVLGSGAHARTYLLQTSGGQLAEAPVAWYAENGGFWAMNPGYDRRDHFDFRRKIDQECFFCHNAYPAVEPGIPAGARELFLRGAIPEGIDCQRCHGPGRAHVQSASNGAPPAVVRAAIVNPSRLTPERRLELCLQCHLESTSRRLPYSLRRYGRAMFSYRPGQPLENYILHFDHAPGAGQDDKFEISGAAYRLMKSACFLKSDQALSCTTCHNPHAEDTGEAATRRYIKVCQSCHAGAHKATENCLSCHMPQRRAEDAVHVVMTDHYIRRRRPDRDLLAPLPEVHDGDRTSYRGEVVPLYPRRLPPGGESELYVATAQVVDDANLAAGIPRLRHAIETYRPARAEFYVELAGAYTRTNQNDAAIPYYEEALRRDPHDLAARRNYAAALTSLGRLSDAAKALETPGPPEPNDAVTLNALGAAWLNLGRFDRALAALRLALLSDPDLPEIYVNLGAALSRSGDLSAAAGAFQSALRASPALTAAHSNLATVFQKQGEFERAEYHFRKAIWGDPEHAVPHYNYGRALAEKKMFPQAESELRAALTLDPRFADAAVSLGLVLAQTAQPERAIEQYRRALEIKPGLSPAHFNLGLALLGQGNGREAKLHFQAVLRSDPGDASAHLYLGKILLAEGDRASAVTHLEKASQSGNRSVRTAALDALRAAGEKK
;
A
#
# COMPACT_ATOMS: atom_id res chain seq x y z
N MET A 1 33.31 -0.62 38.63
CA MET A 1 32.15 -0.15 37.88
C MET A 1 31.72 -1.11 36.76
N ARG A 2 31.87 -2.41 36.91
CA ARG A 2 31.40 -3.45 35.97
C ARG A 2 30.29 -4.35 36.51
N GLY A 3 29.77 -4.07 37.70
CA GLY A 3 28.75 -4.90 38.37
C GLY A 3 27.34 -4.31 38.38
N LEU A 4 27.15 -3.04 38.04
CA LEU A 4 25.81 -2.38 38.06
C LEU A 4 25.07 -2.43 36.72
N ALA A 5 25.75 -2.67 35.61
CA ALA A 5 25.08 -2.74 34.28
C ALA A 5 24.38 -4.10 34.04
N ALA A 6 24.85 -5.18 34.70
CA ALA A 6 24.25 -6.52 34.55
C ALA A 6 22.95 -6.67 35.38
N PHE A 7 22.77 -5.93 36.45
CA PHE A 7 21.57 -5.99 37.29
C PHE A 7 20.36 -5.23 36.69
N PHE A 8 20.60 -4.19 35.89
CA PHE A 8 19.54 -3.42 35.27
C PHE A 8 18.95 -4.12 34.02
N VAL A 9 19.73 -4.91 33.31
CA VAL A 9 19.23 -5.68 32.14
C VAL A 9 18.43 -6.89 32.60
N ALA A 10 18.80 -7.55 33.70
CA ALA A 10 18.07 -8.67 34.27
C ALA A 10 16.72 -8.24 34.90
N ALA A 11 16.63 -7.04 35.47
CA ALA A 11 15.39 -6.51 36.03
C ALA A 11 14.38 -6.08 34.98
N LEU A 12 14.82 -5.62 33.80
CA LEU A 12 13.91 -5.28 32.68
C LEU A 12 13.40 -6.51 31.92
N THR A 13 14.17 -7.59 31.86
CA THR A 13 13.72 -8.87 31.26
C THR A 13 12.81 -9.67 32.21
N ALA A 14 12.97 -9.53 33.52
CA ALA A 14 12.07 -10.14 34.50
C ALA A 14 10.73 -9.39 34.63
N ALA A 15 10.72 -8.06 34.45
CA ALA A 15 9.49 -7.26 34.47
C ALA A 15 8.62 -7.52 33.22
N SER A 16 9.22 -7.76 32.04
CA SER A 16 8.48 -8.12 30.84
C SER A 16 7.96 -9.56 30.84
N ALA A 17 8.56 -10.47 31.60
CA ALA A 17 8.05 -11.84 31.73
C ALA A 17 6.94 -11.99 32.79
N PHE A 18 6.81 -11.05 33.75
CA PHE A 18 5.80 -11.12 34.81
C PHE A 18 4.44 -10.50 34.41
N PHE A 19 4.37 -9.73 33.30
CA PHE A 19 3.10 -9.22 32.79
C PHE A 19 2.41 -10.12 31.76
N TYR A 20 2.95 -11.32 31.49
CA TYR A 20 2.38 -12.28 30.53
C TYR A 20 1.71 -13.49 31.18
N GLN A 21 1.59 -13.54 32.52
CA GLN A 21 0.88 -14.61 33.21
C GLN A 21 -0.26 -14.05 34.05
N GLU A 22 -1.47 -14.56 33.73
CA GLU A 22 -2.71 -14.41 34.47
C GLU A 22 -3.45 -13.06 34.45
N ALA A 23 -4.04 -12.74 33.32
CA ALA A 23 -5.41 -12.27 33.34
C ALA A 23 -6.25 -13.31 32.60
N GLY A 24 -7.02 -14.07 33.32
CA GLY A 24 -8.08 -14.91 32.77
C GLY A 24 -8.96 -14.01 31.86
N SER A 25 -8.70 -14.03 30.58
CA SER A 25 -9.29 -13.13 29.60
C SER A 25 -10.75 -13.50 29.45
N LYS A 26 -11.62 -12.71 30.09
CA LYS A 26 -12.97 -12.58 29.56
C LYS A 26 -12.81 -12.11 28.11
N PRO A 27 -13.46 -12.76 27.13
CA PRO A 27 -13.36 -12.31 25.74
C PRO A 27 -13.89 -10.88 25.66
N LEU A 28 -13.04 -9.93 25.31
CA LEU A 28 -13.44 -8.56 24.98
C LEU A 28 -14.16 -8.57 23.63
N PHE A 29 -15.44 -8.25 23.62
CA PHE A 29 -16.23 -8.03 22.42
C PHE A 29 -16.33 -6.54 22.11
N ILE A 30 -16.11 -6.19 20.85
CA ILE A 30 -16.34 -4.85 20.35
C ILE A 30 -17.26 -4.81 19.16
N ALA A 31 -18.36 -5.13 19.20
CA ALA A 31 -19.46 -4.21 19.32
C ALA A 31 -19.72 -4.16 20.83
N GLY A 32 -19.35 -3.18 21.55
CA GLY A 32 -19.22 -3.21 23.00
C GLY A 32 -20.28 -4.07 23.70
N GLU A 33 -20.01 -4.56 24.88
CA GLU A 33 -21.04 -5.26 25.69
C GLU A 33 -22.34 -4.46 25.72
N ASP A 34 -22.27 -3.14 25.62
CA ASP A 34 -23.36 -2.20 25.46
C ASP A 34 -24.16 -2.35 24.16
N ALA A 35 -23.59 -2.90 23.09
CA ALA A 35 -24.28 -3.11 21.82
C ALA A 35 -25.12 -4.41 21.77
N GLY A 36 -25.07 -5.25 22.81
CA GLY A 36 -25.90 -6.44 22.94
C GLY A 36 -25.43 -7.67 22.15
N TYR A 37 -24.21 -7.70 21.66
CA TYR A 37 -23.62 -8.88 21.02
C TYR A 37 -23.13 -9.89 22.06
N LEU A 38 -23.08 -11.16 21.67
CA LEU A 38 -22.68 -12.30 22.50
C LEU A 38 -21.62 -13.14 21.78
N PRO A 39 -20.84 -13.95 22.53
CA PRO A 39 -20.00 -14.98 21.90
C PRO A 39 -20.84 -15.89 20.98
N PRO A 40 -20.33 -16.29 19.80
CA PRO A 40 -21.04 -17.19 18.88
C PRO A 40 -21.50 -18.50 19.53
N SER A 41 -20.80 -18.96 20.56
CA SER A 41 -21.16 -20.15 21.36
C SER A 41 -22.51 -20.02 22.08
N ALA A 42 -22.93 -18.81 22.43
CA ALA A 42 -24.22 -18.58 23.10
C ALA A 42 -25.42 -19.01 22.25
N CYS A 43 -25.33 -18.82 20.92
CA CYS A 43 -26.37 -19.28 19.99
C CYS A 43 -26.42 -20.81 19.90
N ALA A 44 -25.25 -21.47 19.94
CA ALA A 44 -25.14 -22.93 19.83
C ALA A 44 -25.80 -23.66 21.00
N THR A 45 -25.93 -23.04 22.17
CA THR A 45 -26.57 -23.64 23.35
C THR A 45 -28.03 -24.07 23.09
N CYS A 46 -28.78 -23.22 22.35
CA CYS A 46 -30.19 -23.50 22.03
C CYS A 46 -30.40 -23.98 20.58
N HIS A 47 -29.52 -23.53 19.65
CA HIS A 47 -29.66 -23.81 18.21
C HIS A 47 -28.54 -24.74 17.71
N ARG A 48 -28.23 -25.81 18.44
CA ARG A 48 -27.07 -26.69 18.20
C ARG A 48 -27.02 -27.24 16.77
N ALA A 49 -28.09 -27.85 16.28
CA ALA A 49 -28.12 -28.46 14.96
C ALA A 49 -27.91 -27.41 13.82
N ILE A 50 -28.49 -26.20 13.96
CA ILE A 50 -28.30 -25.12 13.00
C ILE A 50 -26.88 -24.60 13.08
N SER A 51 -26.33 -24.43 14.28
CA SER A 51 -24.96 -23.96 14.48
C SER A 51 -23.93 -24.93 13.89
N GLU A 52 -24.12 -26.26 14.12
CA GLU A 52 -23.26 -27.29 13.54
C GLU A 52 -23.33 -27.33 12.00
N SER A 53 -24.53 -27.18 11.44
CA SER A 53 -24.71 -27.12 9.98
C SER A 53 -24.08 -25.85 9.39
N TYR A 54 -24.33 -24.70 10.02
CA TYR A 54 -23.80 -23.41 9.58
C TYR A 54 -22.26 -23.37 9.59
N ARG A 55 -21.61 -23.94 10.59
CA ARG A 55 -20.13 -24.00 10.67
C ARG A 55 -19.48 -24.76 9.52
N ARG A 56 -20.24 -25.59 8.79
CA ARG A 56 -19.75 -26.27 7.59
C ARG A 56 -19.92 -25.43 6.32
N THR A 57 -20.72 -24.38 6.35
CA THR A 57 -20.89 -23.47 5.20
C THR A 57 -19.62 -22.69 4.89
N ALA A 58 -19.52 -22.19 3.67
CA ALA A 58 -18.40 -21.33 3.26
C ALA A 58 -18.30 -20.07 4.12
N MET A 59 -19.42 -19.47 4.51
CA MET A 59 -19.45 -18.32 5.42
C MET A 59 -18.96 -18.66 6.82
N GLY A 60 -19.42 -19.78 7.39
CA GLY A 60 -18.97 -20.25 8.71
C GLY A 60 -17.49 -20.62 8.76
N ARG A 61 -16.90 -20.93 7.61
CA ARG A 61 -15.48 -21.26 7.43
C ARG A 61 -14.71 -20.20 6.66
N SER A 62 -15.17 -18.98 6.68
CA SER A 62 -14.51 -17.88 5.94
C SER A 62 -13.21 -17.39 6.56
N PHE A 63 -13.00 -17.67 7.87
CA PHE A 63 -11.80 -17.31 8.63
C PHE A 63 -11.64 -18.27 9.82
N TYR A 64 -10.48 -18.90 9.95
CA TYR A 64 -10.24 -19.91 11.01
C TYR A 64 -8.75 -20.16 11.24
N ARG A 65 -8.41 -20.84 12.35
CA ARG A 65 -7.06 -21.35 12.59
C ARG A 65 -6.85 -22.67 11.84
N PRO A 66 -5.68 -22.86 11.21
CA PRO A 66 -5.38 -24.12 10.54
C PRO A 66 -5.24 -25.26 11.57
N THR A 67 -5.88 -26.37 11.29
CA THR A 67 -5.78 -27.62 12.06
C THR A 67 -5.66 -28.77 11.08
N HIS A 68 -5.26 -29.95 11.55
CA HIS A 68 -5.20 -31.15 10.71
C HIS A 68 -6.57 -31.51 10.10
N GLU A 69 -7.65 -31.25 10.83
CA GLU A 69 -9.02 -31.58 10.39
C GLU A 69 -9.56 -30.64 9.32
N ASN A 70 -9.11 -29.37 9.30
CA ASN A 70 -9.60 -28.37 8.37
C ASN A 70 -8.61 -28.06 7.22
N THR A 71 -7.46 -28.74 7.19
CA THR A 71 -6.46 -28.63 6.13
C THR A 71 -6.88 -29.52 4.97
N VAL A 72 -6.95 -28.97 3.74
CA VAL A 72 -7.25 -29.69 2.50
C VAL A 72 -6.02 -29.75 1.60
N GLU A 73 -5.04 -28.92 1.86
CA GLU A 73 -3.78 -28.80 1.14
C GLU A 73 -2.81 -29.89 1.53
N ASP A 74 -1.98 -30.32 0.59
CA ASP A 74 -0.87 -31.24 0.85
C ASP A 74 0.41 -30.46 1.16
N TYR A 75 0.83 -30.47 2.43
CA TYR A 75 2.06 -29.84 2.91
C TYR A 75 3.28 -30.75 2.77
N SER A 76 3.14 -31.97 2.22
CA SER A 76 4.19 -32.97 2.11
C SER A 76 4.63 -33.21 0.67
N ARG A 77 3.73 -33.00 -0.30
CA ARG A 77 3.97 -33.19 -1.71
C ARG A 77 3.53 -31.95 -2.47
N ASN A 78 4.27 -31.59 -3.54
CA ASN A 78 3.99 -30.40 -4.34
C ASN A 78 3.80 -29.13 -3.47
N ASN A 79 4.50 -29.09 -2.33
CA ASN A 79 4.41 -28.03 -1.34
C ASN A 79 5.43 -26.90 -1.59
N GLN A 80 6.04 -26.86 -2.77
CA GLN A 80 6.98 -25.82 -3.18
C GLN A 80 6.44 -25.10 -4.41
N TYR A 81 6.56 -23.80 -4.40
CA TYR A 81 6.22 -22.91 -5.50
C TYR A 81 7.41 -22.01 -5.82
N PHE A 82 7.81 -21.97 -7.09
CA PHE A 82 8.81 -21.03 -7.58
C PHE A 82 8.11 -19.86 -8.28
N HIS A 83 8.44 -18.65 -7.86
CA HIS A 83 7.93 -17.43 -8.46
C HIS A 83 8.95 -16.82 -9.43
N PRO A 84 8.76 -16.95 -10.77
CA PRO A 84 9.76 -16.54 -11.76
C PRO A 84 10.05 -15.04 -11.74
N ALA A 85 9.04 -14.20 -11.51
CA ALA A 85 9.18 -12.76 -11.54
C ALA A 85 10.13 -12.24 -10.44
N SER A 86 10.07 -12.79 -9.21
CA SER A 86 10.94 -12.41 -8.10
C SER A 86 12.17 -13.31 -7.94
N GLY A 87 12.21 -14.48 -8.59
CA GLY A 87 13.27 -15.47 -8.40
C GLY A 87 13.23 -16.18 -7.04
N GLN A 88 12.11 -16.11 -6.33
CA GLN A 88 11.95 -16.65 -4.98
C GLN A 88 11.27 -18.02 -4.99
N TYR A 89 11.67 -18.87 -4.06
CA TYR A 89 11.05 -20.15 -3.77
C TYR A 89 10.24 -20.04 -2.49
N TYR A 90 9.04 -20.59 -2.52
CA TYR A 90 8.14 -20.70 -1.36
C TYR A 90 7.88 -22.16 -1.07
N THR A 91 8.04 -22.55 0.20
CA THR A 91 7.79 -23.92 0.64
C THR A 91 6.76 -23.87 1.78
N MET A 92 5.68 -24.59 1.63
CA MET A 92 4.66 -24.76 2.64
C MET A 92 5.07 -25.92 3.55
N VAL A 93 5.21 -25.66 4.85
CA VAL A 93 5.79 -26.60 5.82
C VAL A 93 4.83 -26.84 6.97
N GLN A 94 4.63 -28.12 7.32
CA GLN A 94 3.92 -28.51 8.53
C GLN A 94 4.90 -29.11 9.54
N ARG A 95 4.84 -28.65 10.79
CA ARG A 95 5.62 -29.20 11.93
C ARG A 95 4.68 -29.46 13.09
N GLY A 96 4.32 -30.71 13.26
CA GLY A 96 3.31 -31.11 14.24
C GLY A 96 1.96 -30.45 13.93
N VAL A 97 1.47 -29.63 14.85
CA VAL A 97 0.18 -28.92 14.70
C VAL A 97 0.33 -27.50 14.13
N ARG A 98 1.52 -27.10 13.74
CA ARG A 98 1.80 -25.76 13.23
C ARG A 98 2.12 -25.77 11.75
N TYR A 99 1.73 -24.72 11.07
CA TYR A 99 1.89 -24.53 9.64
C TYR A 99 2.74 -23.28 9.36
N TYR A 100 3.60 -23.36 8.34
CA TYR A 100 4.54 -22.30 8.00
C TYR A 100 4.59 -22.08 6.51
N GLN A 101 4.87 -20.85 6.10
CA GLN A 101 5.32 -20.54 4.76
C GLN A 101 6.76 -20.06 4.83
N ARG A 102 7.65 -20.73 4.10
CA ARG A 102 9.09 -20.49 4.08
C ARG A 102 9.49 -19.98 2.71
N ARG A 103 10.17 -18.85 2.67
CA ARG A 103 10.74 -18.25 1.46
C ARG A 103 12.26 -18.34 1.48
N HIS A 104 12.87 -18.58 0.32
CA HIS A 104 14.32 -18.48 0.10
C HIS A 104 14.63 -18.09 -1.35
N GLU A 105 15.85 -17.65 -1.58
CA GLU A 105 16.48 -17.46 -2.88
C GLU A 105 17.66 -18.40 -3.02
N LEU A 106 18.09 -18.67 -4.26
CA LEU A 106 19.33 -19.41 -4.51
C LEU A 106 20.42 -18.43 -4.95
N ASP A 107 21.62 -18.57 -4.35
CA ASP A 107 22.82 -17.88 -4.84
C ASP A 107 23.34 -18.53 -6.13
N PRO A 108 24.32 -17.93 -6.83
CA PRO A 108 24.90 -18.53 -8.04
C PRO A 108 25.54 -19.91 -7.83
N ALA A 109 25.83 -20.31 -6.60
CA ALA A 109 26.32 -21.64 -6.26
C ALA A 109 25.18 -22.61 -5.88
N GLY A 110 23.91 -22.20 -6.01
CA GLY A 110 22.73 -23.00 -5.70
C GLY A 110 22.45 -23.14 -4.20
N ARG A 111 23.04 -22.32 -3.35
CA ARG A 111 22.80 -22.35 -1.89
C ARG A 111 21.66 -21.43 -1.54
N GLU A 112 20.85 -21.85 -0.57
CA GLU A 112 19.75 -21.03 -0.06
C GLU A 112 20.26 -19.78 0.65
N THR A 113 19.69 -18.65 0.29
CA THR A 113 19.95 -17.34 0.88
C THR A 113 18.63 -16.63 1.18
N ASN A 114 18.67 -15.55 1.95
CA ASN A 114 17.52 -14.74 2.30
C ASN A 114 16.33 -15.58 2.85
N VAL A 115 16.65 -16.62 3.62
CA VAL A 115 15.65 -17.54 4.17
C VAL A 115 14.80 -16.81 5.22
N VAL A 116 13.50 -16.82 5.00
CA VAL A 116 12.49 -16.31 5.95
C VAL A 116 11.42 -17.37 6.11
N GLU A 117 11.06 -17.68 7.34
CA GLU A 117 9.97 -18.60 7.66
C GLU A 117 8.99 -17.91 8.61
N LYS A 118 7.72 -17.95 8.26
CA LYS A 118 6.64 -17.32 9.04
C LYS A 118 5.57 -18.35 9.36
N GLU A 119 5.11 -18.37 10.62
CA GLU A 119 4.03 -19.25 11.09
C GLU A 119 2.68 -18.74 10.58
N ILE A 120 1.89 -19.62 9.98
CA ILE A 120 0.52 -19.36 9.56
C ILE A 120 -0.37 -19.44 10.81
N ARG A 121 -1.02 -18.34 11.14
CA ARG A 121 -1.89 -18.24 12.31
C ARG A 121 -3.36 -18.43 11.97
N PHE A 122 -3.76 -17.95 10.79
CA PHE A 122 -5.14 -18.05 10.33
C PHE A 122 -5.19 -18.34 8.83
N VAL A 123 -6.32 -18.86 8.40
CA VAL A 123 -6.69 -19.07 7.00
C VAL A 123 -7.91 -18.22 6.71
N LEU A 124 -7.86 -17.46 5.65
CA LEU A 124 -8.95 -16.68 5.10
C LEU A 124 -9.47 -17.37 3.84
N GLY A 125 -10.77 -17.63 3.78
CA GLY A 125 -11.41 -18.37 2.70
C GLY A 125 -11.71 -19.83 3.07
N SER A 126 -12.91 -20.29 2.68
CA SER A 126 -13.43 -21.63 3.06
C SER A 126 -12.69 -22.80 2.41
N GLY A 127 -11.93 -22.54 1.35
CA GLY A 127 -11.32 -23.57 0.50
C GLY A 127 -12.21 -24.08 -0.62
N ALA A 128 -13.41 -23.54 -0.78
CA ALA A 128 -14.26 -23.89 -1.91
C ALA A 128 -13.67 -23.42 -3.25
N HIS A 129 -12.93 -22.31 -3.24
CA HIS A 129 -12.27 -21.71 -4.40
C HIS A 129 -10.81 -21.41 -4.14
N ALA A 130 -10.51 -20.74 -3.03
CA ALA A 130 -9.15 -20.36 -2.63
C ALA A 130 -9.00 -20.29 -1.12
N ARG A 131 -7.74 -20.29 -0.67
CA ARG A 131 -7.33 -20.03 0.71
C ARG A 131 -6.13 -19.11 0.72
N THR A 132 -6.24 -18.02 1.45
CA THR A 132 -5.16 -17.10 1.76
C THR A 132 -4.70 -17.33 3.19
N TYR A 133 -3.40 -17.28 3.44
CA TYR A 133 -2.81 -17.56 4.74
C TYR A 133 -2.40 -16.27 5.42
N LEU A 134 -2.66 -16.17 6.71
CA LEU A 134 -2.38 -15.00 7.50
C LEU A 134 -1.37 -15.30 8.60
N LEU A 135 -0.43 -14.40 8.73
CA LEU A 135 0.62 -14.39 9.73
C LEU A 135 0.28 -13.34 10.79
N GLN A 136 0.85 -13.48 11.97
CA GLN A 136 0.82 -12.41 12.95
C GLN A 136 2.18 -11.73 13.02
N THR A 137 2.21 -10.42 12.83
CA THR A 137 3.42 -9.61 12.97
C THR A 137 3.82 -9.50 14.44
N SER A 138 5.05 -9.10 14.72
CA SER A 138 5.53 -8.84 16.07
C SER A 138 4.72 -7.76 16.82
N GLY A 139 4.15 -6.79 16.09
CA GLY A 139 3.22 -5.79 16.61
C GLY A 139 1.78 -6.28 16.80
N GLY A 140 1.50 -7.58 16.59
CA GLY A 140 0.16 -8.17 16.79
C GLY A 140 -0.81 -7.97 15.62
N GLN A 141 -0.41 -7.27 14.54
CA GLN A 141 -1.20 -7.11 13.33
C GLN A 141 -1.20 -8.40 12.51
N LEU A 142 -2.18 -8.59 11.65
CA LEU A 142 -2.18 -9.68 10.69
C LEU A 142 -1.65 -9.20 9.34
N ALA A 143 -0.84 -10.05 8.71
CA ALA A 143 -0.33 -9.86 7.37
C ALA A 143 -0.65 -11.07 6.51
N GLU A 144 -0.84 -10.84 5.23
CA GLU A 144 -1.08 -11.86 4.22
C GLU A 144 0.24 -12.52 3.81
N ALA A 145 0.23 -13.84 3.69
CA ALA A 145 1.35 -14.59 3.12
C ALA A 145 1.33 -14.51 1.58
N PRO A 146 2.49 -14.52 0.92
CA PRO A 146 2.56 -14.35 -0.54
C PRO A 146 1.85 -15.42 -1.35
N VAL A 147 1.85 -16.67 -0.89
CA VAL A 147 1.33 -17.81 -1.64
C VAL A 147 0.01 -18.28 -1.06
N ALA A 148 -0.98 -18.42 -1.94
CA ALA A 148 -2.32 -18.95 -1.68
C ALA A 148 -2.48 -20.37 -2.23
N TRP A 149 -3.51 -21.05 -1.78
CA TRP A 149 -3.95 -22.31 -2.36
C TRP A 149 -5.25 -22.11 -3.13
N TYR A 150 -5.34 -22.70 -4.31
CA TYR A 150 -6.48 -22.60 -5.21
C TYR A 150 -7.05 -24.00 -5.49
N ALA A 151 -8.38 -24.14 -5.43
CA ALA A 151 -9.07 -25.43 -5.52
C ALA A 151 -9.20 -25.99 -6.95
N GLU A 152 -8.92 -25.19 -7.98
CA GLU A 152 -9.02 -25.60 -9.37
C GLU A 152 -8.09 -26.80 -9.66
N ASN A 153 -8.54 -27.76 -10.49
CA ASN A 153 -7.78 -28.94 -10.90
C ASN A 153 -7.26 -29.83 -9.76
N GLY A 154 -7.95 -29.88 -8.64
CA GLY A 154 -7.57 -30.69 -7.48
C GLY A 154 -6.67 -29.98 -6.48
N GLY A 155 -6.37 -28.72 -6.72
CA GLY A 155 -5.63 -27.86 -5.81
C GLY A 155 -4.17 -27.62 -6.22
N PHE A 156 -3.76 -26.36 -6.14
CA PHE A 156 -2.36 -25.95 -6.42
C PHE A 156 -2.01 -24.67 -5.67
N TRP A 157 -0.70 -24.43 -5.56
CA TRP A 157 -0.15 -23.22 -4.94
C TRP A 157 0.18 -22.20 -6.02
N ALA A 158 -0.21 -20.94 -5.81
CA ALA A 158 0.18 -19.80 -6.65
C ALA A 158 0.20 -18.51 -5.80
N MET A 159 0.68 -17.42 -6.39
CA MET A 159 0.71 -16.14 -5.69
C MET A 159 -0.71 -15.67 -5.35
N ASN A 160 -0.84 -14.98 -4.22
CA ASN A 160 -2.05 -14.23 -3.89
C ASN A 160 -2.27 -13.08 -4.90
N PRO A 161 -3.51 -12.65 -5.13
CA PRO A 161 -3.79 -11.51 -6.00
C PRO A 161 -2.98 -10.27 -5.60
N GLY A 162 -2.31 -9.65 -6.58
CA GLY A 162 -1.43 -8.51 -6.38
C GLY A 162 0.02 -8.87 -6.00
N TYR A 163 0.35 -10.16 -5.93
CA TYR A 163 1.71 -10.60 -5.62
C TYR A 163 2.49 -11.15 -6.83
N ASP A 164 1.86 -11.36 -7.98
CA ASP A 164 2.55 -11.86 -9.17
C ASP A 164 3.36 -10.77 -9.86
N ARG A 165 4.30 -10.17 -9.09
CA ARG A 165 5.23 -9.12 -9.52
C ARG A 165 6.55 -9.26 -8.77
N ARG A 166 7.66 -8.78 -9.36
CA ARG A 166 9.00 -8.97 -8.79
C ARG A 166 9.22 -8.25 -7.46
N ASP A 167 8.57 -7.10 -7.27
CA ASP A 167 8.65 -6.22 -6.11
C ASP A 167 7.45 -6.36 -5.16
N HIS A 168 6.80 -7.52 -5.14
CA HIS A 168 5.63 -7.78 -4.32
C HIS A 168 5.88 -7.56 -2.82
N PHE A 169 4.80 -7.45 -2.05
CA PHE A 169 4.83 -7.11 -0.63
C PHE A 169 5.50 -8.16 0.28
N ASP A 170 5.79 -9.36 -0.22
CA ASP A 170 6.26 -10.48 0.56
C ASP A 170 5.33 -10.75 1.78
N PHE A 171 5.86 -10.98 2.97
CA PHE A 171 5.06 -11.21 4.19
C PHE A 171 4.57 -9.93 4.88
N ARG A 172 4.33 -8.83 4.14
CA ARG A 172 4.12 -7.49 4.70
C ARG A 172 2.77 -6.85 4.39
N ARG A 173 1.98 -7.41 3.47
CA ARG A 173 0.66 -6.86 3.15
C ARG A 173 -0.26 -7.04 4.35
N LYS A 174 -0.49 -5.95 5.08
CA LYS A 174 -1.33 -5.96 6.28
C LYS A 174 -2.80 -6.15 5.89
N ILE A 175 -3.49 -6.94 6.71
CA ILE A 175 -4.94 -7.12 6.63
C ILE A 175 -5.58 -5.97 7.38
N ASP A 176 -6.52 -5.30 6.73
CA ASP A 176 -7.29 -4.19 7.29
C ASP A 176 -8.66 -4.62 7.83
N GLN A 177 -9.41 -3.66 8.34
CA GLN A 177 -10.74 -3.90 8.88
C GLN A 177 -11.75 -4.34 7.80
N GLU A 178 -11.55 -3.99 6.54
CA GLU A 178 -12.45 -4.35 5.43
C GLU A 178 -12.43 -5.85 5.18
N CYS A 179 -11.24 -6.47 5.20
CA CYS A 179 -11.12 -7.92 5.10
C CYS A 179 -11.90 -8.64 6.22
N PHE A 180 -11.76 -8.15 7.45
CA PHE A 180 -12.49 -8.68 8.61
C PHE A 180 -13.98 -8.46 8.51
N PHE A 181 -14.42 -7.36 7.94
CA PHE A 181 -15.84 -7.06 7.81
C PHE A 181 -16.59 -8.14 7.01
N CYS A 182 -15.98 -8.66 5.95
CA CYS A 182 -16.58 -9.66 5.08
C CYS A 182 -16.30 -11.11 5.53
N HIS A 183 -15.27 -11.36 6.35
CA HIS A 183 -14.82 -12.71 6.66
C HIS A 183 -14.98 -13.14 8.12
N ASN A 184 -15.24 -12.20 9.05
CA ASN A 184 -15.30 -12.49 10.47
C ASN A 184 -16.64 -12.11 11.11
N ALA A 185 -16.91 -12.72 12.25
CA ALA A 185 -17.80 -12.19 13.26
C ALA A 185 -17.28 -10.86 13.80
N TYR A 186 -17.99 -10.22 14.71
CA TYR A 186 -17.60 -8.93 15.27
C TYR A 186 -16.31 -9.06 16.10
N PRO A 187 -15.16 -8.55 15.62
CA PRO A 187 -13.90 -8.62 16.35
C PRO A 187 -13.88 -7.62 17.52
N ALA A 188 -13.04 -7.93 18.50
CA ALA A 188 -12.70 -6.98 19.54
C ALA A 188 -11.70 -5.96 18.97
N VAL A 189 -12.09 -4.69 18.82
CA VAL A 189 -11.26 -3.55 18.40
C VAL A 189 -10.87 -2.72 19.62
N GLU A 190 -9.67 -2.16 19.68
CA GLU A 190 -9.27 -1.32 20.81
C GLU A 190 -10.18 -0.08 20.97
N PRO A 191 -10.52 0.29 22.22
CA PRO A 191 -11.16 1.58 22.46
C PRO A 191 -10.26 2.71 22.00
N GLY A 192 -10.83 3.71 21.33
CA GLY A 192 -10.10 4.91 20.90
C GLY A 192 -9.55 4.85 19.47
N ILE A 193 -9.71 3.73 18.75
CA ILE A 193 -9.39 3.72 17.32
C ILE A 193 -10.43 4.59 16.58
N PRO A 194 -10.01 5.58 15.78
CA PRO A 194 -10.93 6.39 14.98
C PRO A 194 -11.83 5.53 14.11
N ALA A 195 -13.09 5.94 13.94
CA ALA A 195 -14.07 5.20 13.15
C ALA A 195 -13.65 4.96 11.68
N GLY A 196 -12.73 5.75 11.16
CA GLY A 196 -12.18 5.64 9.80
C GLY A 196 -10.80 4.95 9.71
N ALA A 197 -10.24 4.47 10.83
CA ALA A 197 -8.94 3.80 10.79
C ALA A 197 -9.04 2.49 10.00
N ARG A 198 -8.17 2.32 9.01
CA ARG A 198 -8.05 1.06 8.25
C ARG A 198 -7.24 0.01 9.01
N GLU A 199 -6.30 0.45 9.84
CA GLU A 199 -5.43 -0.44 10.60
C GLU A 199 -6.21 -1.22 11.66
N LEU A 200 -5.96 -2.51 11.74
CA LEU A 200 -6.63 -3.42 12.65
C LEU A 200 -5.67 -3.82 13.78
N PHE A 201 -5.91 -3.27 14.95
CA PHE A 201 -5.25 -3.69 16.18
C PHE A 201 -6.19 -4.62 16.95
N LEU A 202 -5.89 -5.91 16.93
CA LEU A 202 -6.70 -6.93 17.57
C LEU A 202 -6.15 -7.24 18.96
N ARG A 203 -6.97 -7.02 19.98
CA ARG A 203 -6.71 -7.53 21.33
C ARG A 203 -7.61 -8.73 21.62
N GLY A 204 -7.01 -9.78 22.16
CA GLY A 204 -7.75 -10.96 22.58
C GLY A 204 -7.97 -11.99 21.48
N ALA A 205 -8.95 -12.87 21.68
CA ALA A 205 -9.26 -13.93 20.73
C ALA A 205 -9.97 -13.37 19.48
N ILE A 206 -9.37 -13.61 18.32
CA ILE A 206 -9.98 -13.28 17.04
C ILE A 206 -11.11 -14.27 16.77
N PRO A 207 -12.35 -13.81 16.54
CA PRO A 207 -13.47 -14.70 16.24
C PRO A 207 -13.28 -15.38 14.89
N GLU A 208 -13.72 -16.61 14.77
CA GLU A 208 -13.58 -17.41 13.56
C GLU A 208 -14.86 -17.37 12.72
N GLY A 209 -14.72 -17.06 11.43
CA GLY A 209 -15.79 -17.04 10.45
C GLY A 209 -16.87 -15.98 10.73
N ILE A 210 -17.84 -15.93 9.84
CA ILE A 210 -19.05 -15.11 10.01
C ILE A 210 -19.97 -15.81 11.00
N ASP A 211 -20.52 -15.08 11.98
CA ASP A 211 -21.42 -15.65 12.97
C ASP A 211 -22.90 -15.33 12.69
N CYS A 212 -23.76 -15.94 13.50
CA CYS A 212 -25.21 -15.78 13.38
C CYS A 212 -25.65 -14.30 13.49
N GLN A 213 -24.96 -13.51 14.31
CA GLN A 213 -25.35 -12.14 14.61
C GLN A 213 -25.05 -11.18 13.48
N ARG A 214 -24.22 -11.57 12.49
CA ARG A 214 -24.01 -10.79 11.26
C ARG A 214 -25.29 -10.67 10.43
N CYS A 215 -26.20 -11.63 10.55
CA CYS A 215 -27.50 -11.66 9.84
C CYS A 215 -28.70 -11.45 10.78
N HIS A 216 -28.56 -11.89 12.05
CA HIS A 216 -29.64 -11.84 13.03
C HIS A 216 -29.57 -10.65 14.00
N GLY A 217 -28.49 -9.87 13.97
CA GLY A 217 -28.25 -8.76 14.90
C GLY A 217 -27.90 -9.20 16.32
N PRO A 218 -27.84 -8.27 17.27
CA PRO A 218 -27.41 -8.54 18.64
C PRO A 218 -28.31 -9.54 19.36
N GLY A 219 -27.72 -10.62 19.91
CA GLY A 219 -28.43 -11.75 20.49
C GLY A 219 -28.76 -11.65 21.98
N ARG A 220 -28.20 -10.66 22.71
CA ARG A 220 -28.30 -10.58 24.19
C ARG A 220 -29.75 -10.52 24.69
N ALA A 221 -30.57 -9.63 24.13
CA ALA A 221 -31.97 -9.50 24.53
C ALA A 221 -32.77 -10.79 24.25
N HIS A 222 -32.46 -11.47 23.14
CA HIS A 222 -33.10 -12.74 22.79
C HIS A 222 -32.76 -13.85 23.80
N VAL A 223 -31.46 -14.02 24.10
CA VAL A 223 -30.99 -15.03 25.06
C VAL A 223 -31.54 -14.74 26.46
N GLN A 224 -31.51 -13.49 26.92
CA GLN A 224 -32.08 -13.10 28.22
C GLN A 224 -33.57 -13.37 28.31
N SER A 225 -34.34 -12.99 27.27
CA SER A 225 -35.78 -13.24 27.22
C SER A 225 -36.09 -14.74 27.27
N ALA A 226 -35.33 -15.54 26.54
CA ALA A 226 -35.47 -17.01 26.55
C ALA A 226 -35.13 -17.62 27.91
N SER A 227 -34.00 -17.19 28.51
CA SER A 227 -33.55 -17.66 29.83
C SER A 227 -34.50 -17.28 30.96
N ASN A 228 -35.19 -16.16 30.83
CA ASN A 228 -36.18 -15.69 31.83
C ASN A 228 -37.59 -16.28 31.61
N GLY A 229 -37.75 -17.22 30.68
CA GLY A 229 -39.02 -17.89 30.43
C GLY A 229 -40.06 -16.96 29.76
N ALA A 230 -39.66 -15.92 29.06
CA ALA A 230 -40.60 -15.01 28.39
C ALA A 230 -41.44 -15.75 27.32
N PRO A 231 -42.66 -15.27 27.01
CA PRO A 231 -43.50 -15.88 25.99
C PRO A 231 -42.74 -15.98 24.64
N PRO A 232 -42.97 -17.02 23.82
CA PRO A 232 -42.28 -17.24 22.57
C PRO A 232 -42.35 -16.08 21.56
N ALA A 233 -43.43 -15.27 21.64
CA ALA A 233 -43.59 -14.08 20.81
C ALA A 233 -42.57 -12.99 21.20
N VAL A 234 -42.33 -12.78 22.48
CA VAL A 234 -41.37 -11.79 23.04
C VAL A 234 -39.97 -12.25 22.71
N VAL A 235 -39.63 -13.55 22.93
CA VAL A 235 -38.35 -14.11 22.58
C VAL A 235 -38.05 -13.92 21.10
N ARG A 236 -39.01 -14.21 20.23
CA ARG A 236 -38.85 -14.01 18.76
C ARG A 236 -38.75 -12.56 18.30
N ALA A 237 -39.34 -11.61 19.04
CA ALA A 237 -39.27 -10.20 18.74
C ALA A 237 -37.91 -9.58 19.15
N ALA A 238 -37.20 -10.20 20.07
CA ALA A 238 -35.95 -9.70 20.63
C ALA A 238 -34.71 -9.96 19.73
N ILE A 239 -34.91 -10.48 18.53
CA ILE A 239 -33.85 -10.75 17.54
C ILE A 239 -34.39 -10.58 16.12
N VAL A 240 -33.56 -10.15 15.19
CA VAL A 240 -33.97 -10.02 13.77
C VAL A 240 -34.14 -11.43 13.18
N ASN A 241 -35.30 -11.67 12.59
CA ASN A 241 -35.53 -12.85 11.75
C ASN A 241 -35.54 -12.43 10.28
N PRO A 242 -34.50 -12.78 9.48
CA PRO A 242 -34.40 -12.40 8.07
C PRO A 242 -35.64 -12.75 7.23
N SER A 243 -36.34 -13.85 7.53
CA SER A 243 -37.56 -14.24 6.79
C SER A 243 -38.75 -13.28 6.95
N ARG A 244 -38.73 -12.43 7.99
CA ARG A 244 -39.75 -11.43 8.28
C ARG A 244 -39.39 -10.03 7.75
N LEU A 245 -38.20 -9.85 7.26
CA LEU A 245 -37.77 -8.58 6.64
C LEU A 245 -38.43 -8.41 5.26
N THR A 246 -38.56 -7.16 4.83
CA THR A 246 -38.93 -6.86 3.44
C THR A 246 -37.92 -7.51 2.49
N PRO A 247 -38.29 -7.81 1.26
CA PRO A 247 -37.35 -8.36 0.27
C PRO A 247 -36.05 -7.56 0.15
N GLU A 248 -36.17 -6.23 0.14
CA GLU A 248 -35.01 -5.32 0.10
C GLU A 248 -34.11 -5.48 1.32
N ARG A 249 -34.66 -5.37 2.56
CA ARG A 249 -33.88 -5.49 3.79
C ARG A 249 -33.25 -6.87 3.94
N ARG A 250 -33.91 -7.92 3.44
CA ARG A 250 -33.35 -9.27 3.41
C ARG A 250 -32.18 -9.38 2.44
N LEU A 251 -32.27 -8.76 1.27
CA LEU A 251 -31.19 -8.73 0.29
C LEU A 251 -29.96 -8.01 0.86
N GLU A 252 -30.15 -6.90 1.56
CA GLU A 252 -29.09 -6.10 2.15
C GLU A 252 -28.21 -6.86 3.14
N LEU A 253 -28.74 -7.92 3.79
CA LEU A 253 -27.91 -8.81 4.62
C LEU A 253 -26.81 -9.49 3.82
N CYS A 254 -27.03 -9.72 2.54
CA CYS A 254 -26.02 -10.29 1.63
C CYS A 254 -25.16 -9.20 1.00
N LEU A 255 -25.78 -8.07 0.61
CA LEU A 255 -25.12 -6.95 -0.07
C LEU A 255 -24.00 -6.33 0.77
N GLN A 256 -24.08 -6.36 2.10
CA GLN A 256 -23.04 -5.81 2.96
C GLN A 256 -21.66 -6.39 2.68
N CYS A 257 -21.54 -7.61 2.10
CA CYS A 257 -20.29 -8.30 1.79
C CYS A 257 -20.21 -8.76 0.33
N HIS A 258 -21.34 -9.07 -0.34
CA HIS A 258 -21.37 -9.67 -1.67
C HIS A 258 -21.65 -8.68 -2.81
N LEU A 259 -21.53 -7.39 -2.56
CA LEU A 259 -21.68 -6.33 -3.55
C LEU A 259 -20.37 -5.58 -3.83
N GLU A 260 -19.32 -5.89 -3.10
CA GLU A 260 -18.02 -5.29 -3.34
C GLU A 260 -17.44 -5.73 -4.68
N SER A 261 -16.83 -4.78 -5.37
CA SER A 261 -15.99 -5.02 -6.51
C SER A 261 -14.56 -4.66 -6.14
N THR A 262 -13.60 -5.58 -6.29
CA THR A 262 -12.32 -5.47 -5.61
C THR A 262 -11.16 -5.15 -6.53
N SER A 263 -11.31 -5.25 -7.84
CA SER A 263 -10.14 -5.44 -8.70
C SER A 263 -9.76 -4.29 -9.58
N ARG A 264 -10.58 -3.28 -9.69
CA ARG A 264 -10.26 -2.20 -10.61
C ARG A 264 -10.54 -0.88 -9.92
N ARG A 265 -9.69 0.10 -10.14
CA ARG A 265 -9.75 1.45 -9.58
C ARG A 265 -11.14 2.08 -9.73
N LEU A 266 -12.07 1.50 -9.01
CA LEU A 266 -13.44 1.95 -8.87
C LEU A 266 -13.74 2.09 -7.41
N PRO A 267 -14.36 3.15 -7.03
CA PRO A 267 -14.93 3.29 -5.71
C PRO A 267 -16.15 2.35 -5.61
N TYR A 268 -15.85 1.10 -5.33
CA TYR A 268 -16.86 0.05 -5.22
C TYR A 268 -17.76 0.26 -4.00
N SER A 269 -17.20 0.66 -2.88
CA SER A 269 -17.98 1.00 -1.69
C SER A 269 -17.35 2.14 -0.89
N LEU A 270 -18.16 3.07 -0.45
CA LEU A 270 -17.77 4.09 0.50
C LEU A 270 -18.57 3.92 1.77
N ARG A 271 -17.88 3.66 2.85
CA ARG A 271 -18.51 3.72 4.17
C ARG A 271 -18.88 5.16 4.48
N ARG A 272 -20.07 5.36 5.05
CA ARG A 272 -20.45 6.70 5.48
C ARG A 272 -19.51 7.16 6.59
N TYR A 273 -18.97 8.33 6.43
CA TYR A 273 -18.02 8.92 7.36
C TYR A 273 -18.61 9.05 8.77
N GLY A 274 -17.79 8.75 9.77
CA GLY A 274 -18.21 8.68 11.17
C GLY A 274 -19.00 7.42 11.54
N ARG A 275 -19.13 6.44 10.64
CA ARG A 275 -19.66 5.11 10.95
C ARG A 275 -18.50 4.15 11.20
N ALA A 276 -18.54 3.47 12.35
CA ALA A 276 -17.57 2.41 12.62
C ALA A 276 -17.75 1.24 11.66
N MET A 277 -16.69 0.51 11.35
CA MET A 277 -16.64 -0.60 10.40
C MET A 277 -17.77 -1.62 10.64
N PHE A 278 -17.99 -2.02 11.86
CA PHE A 278 -18.98 -3.03 12.23
C PHE A 278 -20.28 -2.43 12.78
N SER A 279 -20.65 -1.21 12.38
CA SER A 279 -21.84 -0.54 12.91
C SER A 279 -23.15 -0.92 12.21
N TYR A 280 -23.11 -1.58 11.04
CA TYR A 280 -24.33 -2.03 10.36
C TYR A 280 -25.17 -2.95 11.24
N ARG A 281 -26.48 -2.71 11.26
CA ARG A 281 -27.46 -3.49 12.01
C ARG A 281 -28.42 -4.18 11.05
N PRO A 282 -28.51 -5.53 11.07
CA PRO A 282 -29.47 -6.27 10.27
C PRO A 282 -30.90 -5.70 10.35
N GLY A 283 -31.54 -5.53 9.21
CA GLY A 283 -32.87 -4.96 9.11
C GLY A 283 -32.94 -3.43 8.99
N GLN A 284 -31.85 -2.72 9.20
CA GLN A 284 -31.77 -1.30 8.88
C GLN A 284 -31.34 -1.08 7.42
N PRO A 285 -31.63 0.10 6.82
CA PRO A 285 -31.15 0.41 5.47
C PRO A 285 -29.64 0.37 5.38
N LEU A 286 -29.07 -0.43 4.46
CA LEU A 286 -27.63 -0.55 4.25
C LEU A 286 -27.01 0.79 3.83
N GLU A 287 -27.74 1.59 3.06
CA GLU A 287 -27.33 2.92 2.60
C GLU A 287 -27.00 3.92 3.73
N ASN A 288 -27.48 3.66 4.94
CA ASN A 288 -27.13 4.48 6.12
C ASN A 288 -25.71 4.17 6.64
N TYR A 289 -25.05 3.16 6.09
CA TYR A 289 -23.74 2.67 6.52
C TYR A 289 -22.72 2.61 5.39
N ILE A 290 -23.12 2.09 4.24
CA ILE A 290 -22.26 1.87 3.08
C ILE A 290 -23.01 2.29 1.81
N LEU A 291 -22.30 2.98 0.92
CA LEU A 291 -22.78 3.34 -0.41
C LEU A 291 -21.92 2.58 -1.43
N HIS A 292 -22.54 1.98 -2.41
CA HIS A 292 -21.85 1.27 -3.47
C HIS A 292 -21.94 2.05 -4.78
N PHE A 293 -20.84 2.08 -5.52
CA PHE A 293 -20.72 2.81 -6.77
C PHE A 293 -20.26 1.88 -7.90
N ASP A 294 -20.50 2.30 -9.13
CA ASP A 294 -20.09 1.56 -10.33
C ASP A 294 -19.64 2.55 -11.41
N HIS A 295 -19.04 2.03 -12.45
CA HIS A 295 -18.82 2.73 -13.70
C HIS A 295 -20.14 3.16 -14.31
N ALA A 296 -20.15 4.27 -15.05
CA ALA A 296 -21.31 4.62 -15.86
C ALA A 296 -21.64 3.49 -16.85
N PRO A 297 -22.92 3.16 -17.05
CA PRO A 297 -23.32 2.15 -18.02
C PRO A 297 -22.77 2.44 -19.42
N GLY A 298 -22.30 1.41 -20.11
CA GLY A 298 -21.70 1.54 -21.44
C GLY A 298 -20.24 2.02 -21.46
N ALA A 299 -19.61 2.17 -20.32
CA ALA A 299 -18.20 2.57 -20.20
C ALA A 299 -17.20 1.41 -20.46
N GLY A 300 -17.67 0.28 -20.98
CA GLY A 300 -16.82 -0.88 -21.29
C GLY A 300 -16.54 -1.81 -20.09
N GLN A 301 -17.10 -1.51 -18.92
CA GLN A 301 -16.92 -2.29 -17.70
C GLN A 301 -18.20 -3.06 -17.26
N ASP A 302 -19.21 -3.10 -18.13
CA ASP A 302 -20.52 -3.70 -17.79
C ASP A 302 -20.48 -5.22 -17.53
N ASP A 303 -19.48 -5.92 -18.06
CA ASP A 303 -19.33 -7.38 -17.97
C ASP A 303 -18.20 -7.80 -17.01
N LYS A 304 -17.70 -6.91 -16.13
CA LYS A 304 -16.69 -7.28 -15.13
C LYS A 304 -17.18 -8.42 -14.24
N PHE A 305 -16.26 -9.32 -13.86
CA PHE A 305 -16.56 -10.50 -13.07
C PHE A 305 -15.49 -10.69 -11.99
N GLU A 306 -15.90 -10.54 -10.76
CA GLU A 306 -15.03 -10.46 -9.58
C GLU A 306 -15.48 -11.44 -8.51
N ILE A 307 -14.56 -11.84 -7.62
CA ILE A 307 -14.77 -12.89 -6.62
C ILE A 307 -15.92 -12.57 -5.67
N SER A 308 -16.09 -11.32 -5.26
CA SER A 308 -17.19 -10.87 -4.39
C SER A 308 -18.38 -10.31 -5.15
N GLY A 309 -18.34 -10.31 -6.48
CA GLY A 309 -19.34 -9.69 -7.36
C GLY A 309 -20.63 -10.50 -7.60
N ALA A 310 -20.93 -11.55 -6.85
CA ALA A 310 -22.09 -12.40 -7.10
C ALA A 310 -23.43 -11.63 -7.08
N ALA A 311 -23.62 -10.75 -6.10
CA ALA A 311 -24.83 -9.93 -6.01
C ALA A 311 -24.89 -8.88 -7.14
N TYR A 312 -23.78 -8.24 -7.47
CA TYR A 312 -23.65 -7.33 -8.60
C TYR A 312 -24.12 -7.97 -9.91
N ARG A 313 -23.66 -9.20 -10.17
CA ARG A 313 -24.02 -9.97 -11.36
C ARG A 313 -25.49 -10.36 -11.37
N LEU A 314 -26.02 -10.83 -10.23
CA LEU A 314 -27.45 -11.18 -10.10
C LEU A 314 -28.34 -9.96 -10.35
N MET A 315 -28.04 -8.83 -9.76
CA MET A 315 -28.83 -7.58 -9.87
C MET A 315 -28.91 -7.04 -11.31
N LYS A 316 -27.99 -7.41 -12.19
CA LYS A 316 -27.99 -7.08 -13.63
C LYS A 316 -28.86 -8.07 -14.44
N SER A 317 -29.20 -9.23 -13.91
CA SER A 317 -29.96 -10.25 -14.66
C SER A 317 -31.42 -9.86 -14.90
N ALA A 318 -31.93 -10.23 -16.06
CA ALA A 318 -33.34 -9.98 -16.39
C ALA A 318 -34.32 -10.69 -15.43
N CYS A 319 -33.94 -11.84 -14.90
CA CYS A 319 -34.73 -12.57 -13.89
C CYS A 319 -34.89 -11.74 -12.61
N PHE A 320 -33.80 -11.15 -12.12
CA PHE A 320 -33.86 -10.29 -10.94
C PHE A 320 -34.67 -9.01 -11.21
N LEU A 321 -34.38 -8.33 -12.32
CA LEU A 321 -35.01 -7.05 -12.67
C LEU A 321 -36.51 -7.15 -12.91
N LYS A 322 -36.99 -8.32 -13.43
CA LYS A 322 -38.41 -8.56 -13.76
C LYS A 322 -39.19 -9.31 -12.67
N SER A 323 -38.51 -9.77 -11.63
CA SER A 323 -39.14 -10.51 -10.53
C SER A 323 -39.74 -9.62 -9.46
N ASP A 324 -39.68 -8.30 -9.62
CA ASP A 324 -40.09 -7.32 -8.61
C ASP A 324 -39.53 -7.63 -7.23
N GLN A 325 -38.22 -7.94 -7.19
CA GLN A 325 -37.44 -8.36 -6.01
C GLN A 325 -37.90 -9.68 -5.34
N ALA A 326 -38.76 -10.44 -5.99
CA ALA A 326 -39.13 -11.77 -5.50
C ALA A 326 -37.94 -12.74 -5.55
N LEU A 327 -37.04 -12.58 -6.53
CA LEU A 327 -35.80 -13.32 -6.61
C LEU A 327 -34.74 -12.70 -5.68
N SER A 328 -34.25 -13.48 -4.74
CA SER A 328 -33.20 -13.10 -3.80
C SER A 328 -32.16 -14.21 -3.64
N CYS A 329 -31.04 -13.95 -2.97
CA CYS A 329 -30.03 -14.97 -2.69
C CYS A 329 -30.64 -16.20 -1.98
N THR A 330 -31.54 -15.99 -1.03
CA THR A 330 -32.19 -17.07 -0.29
C THR A 330 -33.27 -17.83 -1.07
N THR A 331 -33.62 -17.38 -2.26
CA THR A 331 -34.47 -18.16 -3.19
C THR A 331 -33.73 -19.41 -3.65
N CYS A 332 -32.44 -19.32 -3.87
CA CYS A 332 -31.59 -20.42 -4.32
C CYS A 332 -30.75 -20.99 -3.18
N HIS A 333 -30.20 -20.18 -2.29
CA HIS A 333 -29.27 -20.61 -1.25
C HIS A 333 -29.93 -20.76 0.12
N ASN A 334 -29.52 -21.79 0.85
CA ASN A 334 -29.85 -21.93 2.28
C ASN A 334 -28.63 -21.47 3.11
N PRO A 335 -28.66 -20.29 3.75
CA PRO A 335 -27.51 -19.76 4.47
C PRO A 335 -27.10 -20.59 5.70
N HIS A 336 -27.93 -21.51 6.16
CA HIS A 336 -27.67 -22.34 7.33
C HIS A 336 -27.17 -23.76 7.00
N ALA A 337 -27.03 -24.08 5.72
CA ALA A 337 -26.62 -25.42 5.32
C ALA A 337 -25.54 -25.34 4.21
N GLU A 338 -24.70 -26.35 4.18
CA GLU A 338 -23.76 -26.54 3.09
C GLU A 338 -24.50 -26.79 1.80
N ASP A 339 -24.14 -26.03 0.77
CA ASP A 339 -24.88 -25.91 -0.48
C ASP A 339 -23.98 -26.25 -1.67
N THR A 340 -23.53 -27.51 -1.69
CA THR A 340 -22.55 -28.02 -2.65
C THR A 340 -23.02 -29.32 -3.29
N GLY A 341 -22.39 -29.70 -4.42
CA GLY A 341 -22.56 -30.93 -5.09
C GLY A 341 -23.90 -31.06 -5.87
N GLU A 342 -24.23 -32.28 -6.30
CA GLU A 342 -25.40 -32.57 -7.14
C GLU A 342 -26.74 -32.22 -6.47
N ALA A 343 -26.85 -32.41 -5.17
CA ALA A 343 -28.07 -32.11 -4.43
C ALA A 343 -28.42 -30.63 -4.48
N ALA A 344 -27.41 -29.77 -4.33
CA ALA A 344 -27.55 -28.34 -4.49
C ALA A 344 -27.91 -27.96 -5.93
N THR A 345 -27.23 -28.52 -6.91
CA THR A 345 -27.54 -28.33 -8.34
C THR A 345 -28.99 -28.67 -8.66
N ARG A 346 -29.47 -29.83 -8.20
CA ARG A 346 -30.88 -30.22 -8.39
C ARG A 346 -31.86 -29.27 -7.75
N ARG A 347 -31.51 -28.70 -6.55
CA ARG A 347 -32.34 -27.69 -5.90
C ARG A 347 -32.39 -26.41 -6.69
N TYR A 348 -31.26 -25.90 -7.19
CA TYR A 348 -31.22 -24.70 -8.02
C TYR A 348 -32.00 -24.86 -9.33
N ILE A 349 -31.93 -26.01 -9.97
CA ILE A 349 -32.71 -26.28 -11.17
C ILE A 349 -34.22 -26.26 -10.88
N LYS A 350 -34.69 -26.84 -9.74
CA LYS A 350 -36.07 -26.73 -9.30
C LYS A 350 -36.55 -25.29 -9.11
N VAL A 351 -35.70 -24.43 -8.58
CA VAL A 351 -36.01 -23.00 -8.47
C VAL A 351 -36.19 -22.36 -9.85
N CYS A 352 -35.33 -22.66 -10.80
CA CYS A 352 -35.50 -22.16 -12.17
C CYS A 352 -36.82 -22.67 -12.80
N GLN A 353 -37.13 -23.95 -12.63
CA GLN A 353 -38.33 -24.59 -13.14
C GLN A 353 -39.65 -24.08 -12.54
N SER A 354 -39.60 -23.52 -11.31
CA SER A 354 -40.81 -22.94 -10.68
C SER A 354 -41.35 -21.72 -11.44
N CYS A 355 -40.48 -21.01 -12.17
CA CYS A 355 -40.87 -19.87 -13.02
C CYS A 355 -40.84 -20.22 -14.53
N HIS A 356 -40.04 -21.19 -14.93
CA HIS A 356 -39.79 -21.57 -16.32
C HIS A 356 -40.31 -22.94 -16.67
N ALA A 357 -41.50 -23.32 -16.23
CA ALA A 357 -42.14 -24.60 -16.54
C ALA A 357 -42.34 -24.75 -18.07
N GLY A 358 -41.68 -25.75 -18.67
CA GLY A 358 -41.77 -26.05 -20.09
C GLY A 358 -41.03 -25.12 -21.06
N ALA A 359 -40.10 -24.30 -20.56
CA ALA A 359 -39.40 -23.28 -21.37
C ALA A 359 -38.57 -23.85 -22.53
N HIS A 360 -38.08 -25.07 -22.44
CA HIS A 360 -37.53 -25.91 -23.52
C HIS A 360 -37.46 -27.38 -23.06
N LYS A 361 -37.32 -28.31 -24.01
CA LYS A 361 -37.17 -29.74 -23.70
C LYS A 361 -35.93 -29.88 -22.81
N ALA A 362 -36.19 -29.95 -21.54
CA ALA A 362 -35.19 -29.78 -20.50
C ALA A 362 -34.16 -30.89 -20.56
N THR A 363 -33.02 -30.53 -20.99
CA THR A 363 -31.83 -31.28 -20.68
C THR A 363 -31.23 -30.69 -19.39
N GLU A 364 -31.22 -31.39 -18.43
CA GLU A 364 -30.35 -31.73 -17.31
C GLU A 364 -29.76 -30.59 -16.47
N ASN A 365 -29.17 -29.53 -17.00
CA ASN A 365 -28.52 -28.52 -16.15
C ASN A 365 -28.68 -27.08 -16.68
N CYS A 366 -29.67 -26.37 -16.15
CA CYS A 366 -29.89 -24.96 -16.49
C CYS A 366 -28.69 -24.08 -16.21
N LEU A 367 -27.90 -24.42 -15.19
CA LEU A 367 -26.79 -23.59 -14.74
C LEU A 367 -25.66 -23.54 -15.76
N SER A 368 -25.33 -24.65 -16.39
CA SER A 368 -24.24 -24.75 -17.35
C SER A 368 -24.38 -23.78 -18.54
N CYS A 369 -25.62 -23.47 -18.92
CA CYS A 369 -25.92 -22.56 -20.02
C CYS A 369 -26.25 -21.14 -19.57
N HIS A 370 -27.01 -21.00 -18.50
CA HIS A 370 -27.54 -19.70 -18.06
C HIS A 370 -26.70 -19.04 -16.98
N MET A 371 -25.92 -19.79 -16.23
CA MET A 371 -25.02 -19.37 -15.16
C MET A 371 -23.66 -20.08 -15.26
N PRO A 372 -22.94 -19.95 -16.38
CA PRO A 372 -21.71 -20.70 -16.62
C PRO A 372 -20.65 -20.38 -15.60
N GLN A 373 -19.74 -21.32 -15.39
CA GLN A 373 -18.51 -21.03 -14.67
C GLN A 373 -17.65 -20.05 -15.46
N ARG A 374 -17.00 -19.15 -14.75
CA ARG A 374 -16.14 -18.10 -15.29
C ARG A 374 -14.96 -17.84 -14.37
N ARG A 375 -13.82 -17.50 -14.95
CA ARG A 375 -12.62 -17.08 -14.23
C ARG A 375 -12.79 -15.65 -13.72
N ALA A 376 -12.49 -15.42 -12.44
CA ALA A 376 -12.54 -14.09 -11.84
C ALA A 376 -11.39 -13.21 -12.36
N GLU A 377 -11.67 -11.91 -12.55
CA GLU A 377 -10.71 -10.96 -13.11
C GLU A 377 -9.78 -10.37 -12.03
N ASP A 378 -10.22 -10.38 -10.78
CA ASP A 378 -9.48 -9.90 -9.60
C ASP A 378 -8.70 -11.01 -8.88
N ALA A 379 -9.06 -12.25 -9.15
CA ALA A 379 -8.40 -13.43 -8.61
C ALA A 379 -8.25 -14.45 -9.74
N VAL A 380 -7.28 -14.25 -10.62
CA VAL A 380 -7.13 -14.95 -11.91
C VAL A 380 -7.01 -16.48 -11.81
N HIS A 381 -6.74 -17.00 -10.63
CA HIS A 381 -6.72 -18.43 -10.35
C HIS A 381 -8.05 -18.98 -9.79
N VAL A 382 -9.09 -18.14 -9.70
CA VAL A 382 -10.40 -18.54 -9.16
C VAL A 382 -11.43 -18.68 -10.27
N VAL A 383 -12.11 -19.81 -10.29
CA VAL A 383 -13.26 -20.09 -11.17
C VAL A 383 -14.51 -20.22 -10.32
N MET A 384 -15.55 -19.47 -10.69
CA MET A 384 -16.83 -19.42 -9.98
C MET A 384 -18.02 -19.43 -10.94
N THR A 385 -19.21 -19.70 -10.41
CA THR A 385 -20.47 -19.57 -11.15
C THR A 385 -20.81 -18.10 -11.37
N ASP A 386 -21.03 -17.69 -12.63
CA ASP A 386 -21.49 -16.34 -12.96
C ASP A 386 -22.98 -16.17 -12.61
N HIS A 387 -23.30 -15.31 -11.64
CA HIS A 387 -24.66 -15.03 -11.21
C HIS A 387 -25.46 -14.12 -12.16
N TYR A 388 -24.82 -13.67 -13.25
CA TYR A 388 -25.56 -12.99 -14.32
C TYR A 388 -26.34 -14.03 -15.13
N ILE A 389 -27.61 -14.24 -14.79
CA ILE A 389 -28.49 -15.21 -15.47
C ILE A 389 -28.74 -14.74 -16.89
N ARG A 390 -28.12 -15.41 -17.86
CA ARG A 390 -28.15 -15.04 -19.29
C ARG A 390 -29.11 -15.90 -20.07
N ARG A 391 -29.64 -15.33 -21.14
CA ARG A 391 -30.48 -16.11 -22.08
C ARG A 391 -29.64 -17.10 -22.91
N ARG A 392 -28.39 -16.74 -23.20
CA ARG A 392 -27.45 -17.57 -23.98
C ARG A 392 -26.06 -17.50 -23.33
N ARG A 393 -25.32 -18.58 -23.41
CA ARG A 393 -23.92 -18.59 -22.99
C ARG A 393 -23.11 -17.68 -23.94
N PRO A 394 -22.15 -16.90 -23.45
CA PRO A 394 -21.21 -16.16 -24.29
C PRO A 394 -20.40 -17.13 -25.19
N ASP A 395 -20.09 -16.69 -26.41
CA ASP A 395 -19.33 -17.49 -27.38
C ASP A 395 -17.82 -17.56 -27.07
N ARG A 396 -17.34 -16.72 -26.14
CA ARG A 396 -15.93 -16.73 -25.70
C ARG A 396 -15.67 -17.81 -24.65
N ASP A 397 -14.40 -18.26 -24.57
CA ASP A 397 -13.96 -19.13 -23.47
C ASP A 397 -13.90 -18.35 -22.17
N LEU A 398 -14.78 -18.70 -21.22
CA LEU A 398 -14.89 -18.04 -19.91
C LEU A 398 -13.88 -18.59 -18.88
N LEU A 399 -13.21 -19.70 -19.19
CA LEU A 399 -12.23 -20.36 -18.32
C LEU A 399 -10.79 -20.10 -18.77
N ALA A 400 -10.58 -19.42 -19.90
CA ALA A 400 -9.26 -19.08 -20.40
C ALA A 400 -8.41 -18.42 -19.30
N PRO A 401 -7.12 -18.75 -19.21
CA PRO A 401 -6.20 -18.07 -18.30
C PRO A 401 -6.23 -16.56 -18.52
N LEU A 402 -6.23 -15.81 -17.43
CA LEU A 402 -6.14 -14.35 -17.44
C LEU A 402 -4.80 -13.93 -16.86
N PRO A 403 -4.14 -12.90 -17.43
CA PRO A 403 -3.00 -12.29 -16.78
C PRO A 403 -3.45 -11.52 -15.55
N GLU A 404 -2.65 -11.52 -14.51
CA GLU A 404 -2.87 -10.61 -13.40
C GLU A 404 -2.59 -9.17 -13.85
N VAL A 405 -3.50 -8.25 -13.54
CA VAL A 405 -3.36 -6.83 -13.89
C VAL A 405 -2.91 -6.08 -12.64
N HIS A 406 -1.71 -5.52 -12.68
CA HIS A 406 -1.14 -4.74 -11.59
C HIS A 406 -1.52 -3.26 -11.66
N ASP A 407 -1.37 -2.54 -10.54
CA ASP A 407 -1.77 -1.12 -10.46
C ASP A 407 -1.05 -0.22 -11.47
N GLY A 408 0.21 -0.52 -11.81
CA GLY A 408 0.97 0.20 -12.84
C GLY A 408 0.45 0.01 -14.27
N ASP A 409 -0.16 -1.15 -14.55
CA ASP A 409 -0.63 -1.52 -15.89
C ASP A 409 -2.06 -1.07 -16.18
N ARG A 410 -2.73 -0.47 -15.18
CA ARG A 410 -4.13 -0.07 -15.30
C ARG A 410 -4.24 1.31 -15.91
N THR A 411 -4.91 1.39 -17.05
CA THR A 411 -5.43 2.67 -17.53
C THR A 411 -6.45 3.15 -16.51
N SER A 412 -6.21 4.32 -15.91
CA SER A 412 -7.19 4.95 -15.02
C SER A 412 -8.52 5.11 -15.77
N TYR A 413 -9.61 4.70 -15.15
CA TYR A 413 -10.94 4.98 -15.64
C TYR A 413 -11.12 6.50 -15.72
N ARG A 414 -11.65 6.99 -16.85
CA ARG A 414 -11.85 8.42 -17.11
C ARG A 414 -13.32 8.80 -17.28
N GLY A 415 -14.22 7.85 -16.98
CA GLY A 415 -15.64 8.04 -17.07
C GLY A 415 -16.27 8.55 -15.77
N GLU A 416 -17.58 8.62 -15.77
CA GLU A 416 -18.37 9.00 -14.62
C GLU A 416 -18.55 7.82 -13.66
N VAL A 417 -18.55 8.10 -12.36
CA VAL A 417 -18.90 7.14 -11.30
C VAL A 417 -20.35 7.40 -10.91
N VAL A 418 -21.13 6.33 -10.87
CA VAL A 418 -22.58 6.39 -10.58
C VAL A 418 -22.94 5.52 -9.38
N PRO A 419 -23.98 5.88 -8.61
CA PRO A 419 -24.47 5.02 -7.53
C PRO A 419 -24.96 3.67 -8.07
N LEU A 420 -24.51 2.58 -7.45
CA LEU A 420 -24.96 1.22 -7.73
C LEU A 420 -26.04 0.79 -6.73
N TYR A 421 -25.79 1.01 -5.44
CA TYR A 421 -26.73 0.72 -4.38
C TYR A 421 -26.61 1.73 -3.22
N PRO A 422 -27.72 2.41 -2.86
CA PRO A 422 -28.99 2.40 -3.61
C PRO A 422 -28.81 3.01 -5.00
N ARG A 423 -29.66 2.63 -5.94
CA ARG A 423 -29.57 3.11 -7.33
C ARG A 423 -29.78 4.63 -7.47
N ARG A 424 -30.42 5.23 -6.48
CA ARG A 424 -30.61 6.68 -6.37
C ARG A 424 -30.33 7.11 -4.95
N LEU A 425 -29.43 8.03 -4.80
CA LEU A 425 -29.18 8.66 -3.51
C LEU A 425 -30.24 9.71 -3.23
N PRO A 426 -30.58 9.94 -1.96
CA PRO A 426 -31.45 11.07 -1.57
C PRO A 426 -30.89 12.38 -2.11
N PRO A 427 -31.74 13.31 -2.60
CA PRO A 427 -31.26 14.61 -3.05
C PRO A 427 -30.69 15.39 -1.86
N GLY A 428 -29.58 16.08 -2.05
CA GLY A 428 -28.95 16.90 -1.02
C GLY A 428 -27.42 16.91 -1.06
N GLY A 429 -26.84 17.82 -0.32
CA GLY A 429 -25.41 18.08 -0.31
C GLY A 429 -24.55 16.89 0.12
N GLU A 430 -25.03 16.08 1.06
CA GLU A 430 -24.30 14.89 1.50
C GLU A 430 -24.16 13.87 0.37
N SER A 431 -25.21 13.63 -0.41
CA SER A 431 -25.17 12.73 -1.56
C SER A 431 -24.21 13.23 -2.64
N GLU A 432 -24.21 14.52 -2.93
CA GLU A 432 -23.28 15.14 -3.88
C GLU A 432 -21.83 14.99 -3.40
N LEU A 433 -21.55 15.19 -2.12
CA LEU A 433 -20.23 14.98 -1.52
C LEU A 433 -19.76 13.53 -1.68
N TYR A 434 -20.62 12.54 -1.40
CA TYR A 434 -20.23 11.13 -1.58
C TYR A 434 -20.01 10.74 -3.03
N VAL A 435 -20.85 11.23 -3.97
CA VAL A 435 -20.63 10.96 -5.41
C VAL A 435 -19.33 11.61 -5.90
N ALA A 436 -19.05 12.83 -5.45
CA ALA A 436 -17.81 13.52 -5.80
C ALA A 436 -16.58 12.84 -5.18
N THR A 437 -16.72 12.35 -3.94
CA THR A 437 -15.67 11.56 -3.28
C THR A 437 -15.41 10.25 -4.03
N ALA A 438 -16.48 9.54 -4.40
CA ALA A 438 -16.37 8.32 -5.20
C ALA A 438 -15.63 8.53 -6.53
N GLN A 439 -15.66 9.74 -7.08
CA GLN A 439 -14.96 10.09 -8.31
C GLN A 439 -13.44 10.27 -8.10
N VAL A 440 -12.97 10.53 -6.88
CA VAL A 440 -11.53 10.73 -6.58
C VAL A 440 -10.89 9.56 -5.86
N VAL A 441 -11.66 8.76 -5.13
CA VAL A 441 -11.14 7.57 -4.43
C VAL A 441 -10.62 6.57 -5.46
N ASP A 442 -9.50 5.91 -5.13
CA ASP A 442 -8.79 4.95 -5.97
C ASP A 442 -8.47 5.45 -7.39
N ASP A 443 -8.29 6.77 -7.54
CA ASP A 443 -7.95 7.42 -8.81
C ASP A 443 -8.98 7.19 -9.93
N ALA A 444 -10.24 6.99 -9.58
CA ALA A 444 -11.31 6.62 -10.51
C ALA A 444 -11.43 7.60 -11.69
N ASN A 445 -11.40 8.90 -11.41
CA ASN A 445 -11.26 9.95 -12.42
C ASN A 445 -10.87 11.28 -11.79
N LEU A 446 -9.59 11.46 -11.49
CA LEU A 446 -9.10 12.65 -10.78
C LEU A 446 -9.36 13.95 -11.55
N ALA A 447 -9.28 13.92 -12.88
CA ALA A 447 -9.48 15.11 -13.69
C ALA A 447 -10.89 15.71 -13.54
N ALA A 448 -11.93 14.88 -13.48
CA ALA A 448 -13.30 15.33 -13.24
C ALA A 448 -13.64 15.40 -11.75
N GLY A 449 -13.07 14.51 -10.94
CA GLY A 449 -13.39 14.36 -9.51
C GLY A 449 -12.89 15.51 -8.66
N ILE A 450 -11.65 15.98 -8.87
CA ILE A 450 -11.06 17.08 -8.09
C ILE A 450 -11.92 18.36 -8.17
N PRO A 451 -12.27 18.87 -9.35
CA PRO A 451 -13.12 20.06 -9.45
C PRO A 451 -14.51 19.84 -8.84
N ARG A 452 -15.08 18.64 -9.03
CA ARG A 452 -16.40 18.29 -8.48
C ARG A 452 -16.40 18.25 -6.96
N LEU A 453 -15.42 17.55 -6.36
CA LEU A 453 -15.33 17.43 -4.90
C LEU A 453 -14.99 18.78 -4.26
N ARG A 454 -14.11 19.57 -4.87
CA ARG A 454 -13.82 20.92 -4.44
C ARG A 454 -15.09 21.78 -4.42
N HIS A 455 -15.85 21.81 -5.52
CA HIS A 455 -17.10 22.56 -5.61
C HIS A 455 -18.12 22.12 -4.55
N ALA A 456 -18.27 20.81 -4.35
CA ALA A 456 -19.18 20.27 -3.33
C ALA A 456 -18.75 20.68 -1.91
N ILE A 457 -17.44 20.64 -1.59
CA ILE A 457 -16.92 21.08 -0.29
C ILE A 457 -17.14 22.59 -0.09
N GLU A 458 -16.86 23.41 -1.09
CA GLU A 458 -17.05 24.88 -1.04
C GLU A 458 -18.53 25.25 -0.84
N THR A 459 -19.44 24.51 -1.52
CA THR A 459 -20.88 24.75 -1.47
C THR A 459 -21.49 24.29 -0.14
N TYR A 460 -21.19 23.06 0.27
CA TYR A 460 -21.89 22.42 1.40
C TYR A 460 -21.11 22.48 2.72
N ARG A 461 -19.83 22.83 2.69
CA ARG A 461 -18.95 22.98 3.88
C ARG A 461 -19.11 21.86 4.89
N PRO A 462 -18.88 20.59 4.50
CA PRO A 462 -19.16 19.45 5.35
C PRO A 462 -18.39 19.54 6.68
N ALA A 463 -19.02 19.11 7.76
CA ALA A 463 -18.39 19.06 9.07
C ALA A 463 -17.34 17.94 9.19
N ARG A 464 -17.39 16.93 8.33
CA ARG A 464 -16.53 15.77 8.33
C ARG A 464 -15.17 16.07 7.72
N ALA A 465 -14.10 15.71 8.45
CA ALA A 465 -12.72 15.91 8.02
C ALA A 465 -12.37 15.07 6.77
N GLU A 466 -12.96 13.88 6.67
CA GLU A 466 -12.64 12.89 5.66
C GLU A 466 -12.81 13.42 4.23
N PHE A 467 -13.83 14.25 3.95
CA PHE A 467 -13.99 14.86 2.61
C PHE A 467 -12.82 15.76 2.22
N TYR A 468 -12.24 16.46 3.18
CA TYR A 468 -11.07 17.32 2.95
C TYR A 468 -9.79 16.49 2.77
N VAL A 469 -9.66 15.39 3.52
CA VAL A 469 -8.54 14.44 3.36
C VAL A 469 -8.54 13.83 1.96
N GLU A 470 -9.72 13.40 1.46
CA GLU A 470 -9.83 12.81 0.11
C GLU A 470 -9.48 13.81 -0.98
N LEU A 471 -9.94 15.06 -0.86
CA LEU A 471 -9.59 16.11 -1.82
C LEU A 471 -8.11 16.45 -1.78
N ALA A 472 -7.53 16.59 -0.59
CA ALA A 472 -6.11 16.85 -0.41
C ALA A 472 -5.26 15.70 -0.97
N GLY A 473 -5.64 14.46 -0.68
CA GLY A 473 -5.02 13.26 -1.23
C GLY A 473 -5.09 13.22 -2.76
N ALA A 474 -6.21 13.59 -3.35
CA ALA A 474 -6.37 13.67 -4.81
C ALA A 474 -5.43 14.72 -5.45
N TYR A 475 -5.28 15.89 -4.82
CA TYR A 475 -4.29 16.88 -5.25
C TYR A 475 -2.84 16.35 -5.12
N THR A 476 -2.53 15.67 -4.04
CA THR A 476 -1.19 15.08 -3.83
C THR A 476 -0.88 14.04 -4.90
N ARG A 477 -1.82 13.13 -5.22
CA ARG A 477 -1.67 12.11 -6.28
C ARG A 477 -1.48 12.70 -7.67
N THR A 478 -1.97 13.93 -7.91
CA THR A 478 -1.74 14.67 -9.15
C THR A 478 -0.53 15.62 -9.07
N ASN A 479 0.33 15.46 -8.06
CA ASN A 479 1.52 16.28 -7.80
C ASN A 479 1.22 17.79 -7.62
N GLN A 480 0.01 18.13 -7.18
CA GLN A 480 -0.43 19.49 -6.87
C GLN A 480 -0.35 19.75 -5.36
N ASN A 481 0.84 19.55 -4.78
CA ASN A 481 1.02 19.57 -3.33
C ASN A 481 0.67 20.94 -2.70
N ASP A 482 0.96 22.06 -3.38
CA ASP A 482 0.57 23.40 -2.88
C ASP A 482 -0.95 23.51 -2.71
N ALA A 483 -1.73 22.97 -3.66
CA ALA A 483 -3.19 22.98 -3.60
C ALA A 483 -3.74 22.02 -2.53
N ALA A 484 -3.01 20.98 -2.16
CA ALA A 484 -3.39 20.03 -1.11
C ALA A 484 -3.30 20.62 0.32
N ILE A 485 -2.30 21.49 0.57
CA ILE A 485 -1.99 22.03 1.90
C ILE A 485 -3.21 22.58 2.65
N PRO A 486 -3.99 23.54 2.09
CA PRO A 486 -5.11 24.13 2.83
C PRO A 486 -6.21 23.12 3.19
N TYR A 487 -6.37 22.06 2.41
CA TYR A 487 -7.36 21.02 2.69
C TYR A 487 -6.86 20.06 3.77
N TYR A 488 -5.58 19.71 3.83
CA TYR A 488 -5.02 18.99 4.98
C TYR A 488 -5.10 19.79 6.26
N GLU A 489 -4.78 21.09 6.23
CA GLU A 489 -4.91 21.98 7.38
C GLU A 489 -6.34 22.03 7.89
N GLU A 490 -7.33 22.15 6.99
CA GLU A 490 -8.73 22.17 7.34
C GLU A 490 -9.21 20.80 7.88
N ALA A 491 -8.74 19.69 7.32
CA ALA A 491 -9.03 18.36 7.83
C ALA A 491 -8.49 18.19 9.27
N LEU A 492 -7.23 18.55 9.51
CA LEU A 492 -6.61 18.45 10.83
C LEU A 492 -7.17 19.46 11.85
N ARG A 493 -7.74 20.57 11.39
CA ARG A 493 -8.50 21.47 12.26
C ARG A 493 -9.79 20.82 12.75
N ARG A 494 -10.44 19.98 11.92
CA ARG A 494 -11.67 19.26 12.26
C ARG A 494 -11.40 18.00 13.08
N ASP A 495 -10.38 17.25 12.72
CA ASP A 495 -9.90 16.08 13.44
C ASP A 495 -8.38 16.14 13.66
N PRO A 496 -7.93 16.73 14.77
CA PRO A 496 -6.50 16.82 15.08
C PRO A 496 -5.81 15.47 15.34
N HIS A 497 -6.57 14.41 15.53
CA HIS A 497 -6.07 13.06 15.82
C HIS A 497 -6.02 12.13 14.60
N ASP A 498 -6.39 12.61 13.42
CA ASP A 498 -6.24 11.83 12.19
C ASP A 498 -4.76 11.67 11.81
N LEU A 499 -4.19 10.53 12.21
CA LEU A 499 -2.79 10.21 11.96
C LEU A 499 -2.48 10.04 10.46
N ALA A 500 -3.44 9.55 9.68
CA ALA A 500 -3.26 9.35 8.23
C ALA A 500 -3.22 10.72 7.52
N ALA A 501 -4.15 11.62 7.83
CA ALA A 501 -4.14 12.98 7.31
C ALA A 501 -2.84 13.70 7.66
N ARG A 502 -2.37 13.55 8.90
CA ARG A 502 -1.14 14.17 9.39
C ARG A 502 0.09 13.69 8.64
N ARG A 503 0.23 12.37 8.44
CA ARG A 503 1.33 11.80 7.65
C ARG A 503 1.31 12.28 6.20
N ASN A 504 0.14 12.30 5.58
CA ASN A 504 -0.03 12.77 4.21
C ASN A 504 0.28 14.27 4.07
N TYR A 505 -0.15 15.08 5.03
CA TYR A 505 0.19 16.50 5.11
C TYR A 505 1.70 16.72 5.21
N ALA A 506 2.37 15.98 6.10
CA ALA A 506 3.82 16.06 6.23
C ALA A 506 4.56 15.61 4.97
N ALA A 507 4.06 14.59 4.27
CA ALA A 507 4.60 14.16 2.98
C ALA A 507 4.46 15.24 1.90
N ALA A 508 3.30 15.90 1.81
CA ALA A 508 3.08 17.02 0.89
C ALA A 508 4.03 18.20 1.20
N LEU A 509 4.18 18.57 2.47
CA LEU A 509 5.14 19.59 2.91
C LEU A 509 6.60 19.22 2.57
N THR A 510 6.96 17.96 2.74
CA THR A 510 8.29 17.45 2.37
C THR A 510 8.55 17.59 0.87
N SER A 511 7.56 17.25 0.04
CA SER A 511 7.64 17.40 -1.42
C SER A 511 7.82 18.85 -1.88
N LEU A 512 7.30 19.80 -1.09
CA LEU A 512 7.46 21.23 -1.29
C LEU A 512 8.78 21.79 -0.70
N GLY A 513 9.62 20.95 -0.10
CA GLY A 513 10.85 21.37 0.59
C GLY A 513 10.62 22.06 1.95
N ARG A 514 9.38 22.09 2.46
CA ARG A 514 8.99 22.65 3.75
C ARG A 514 9.28 21.68 4.90
N LEU A 515 10.54 21.26 5.01
CA LEU A 515 10.95 20.15 5.89
C LEU A 515 10.71 20.42 7.38
N SER A 516 10.89 21.67 7.83
CA SER A 516 10.63 22.06 9.22
C SER A 516 9.15 21.97 9.56
N ASP A 517 8.28 22.40 8.64
CA ASP A 517 6.84 22.34 8.82
C ASP A 517 6.35 20.88 8.81
N ALA A 518 6.95 20.04 7.97
CA ALA A 518 6.66 18.60 7.93
C ALA A 518 6.96 17.92 9.27
N ALA A 519 8.14 18.18 9.85
CA ALA A 519 8.49 17.63 11.16
C ALA A 519 7.53 18.13 12.25
N LYS A 520 7.20 19.43 12.26
CA LYS A 520 6.24 20.02 13.19
C LYS A 520 4.85 19.41 13.05
N ALA A 521 4.39 19.18 11.83
CA ALA A 521 3.09 18.55 11.59
C ALA A 521 3.00 17.15 12.21
N LEU A 522 4.09 16.36 12.16
CA LEU A 522 4.15 15.03 12.75
C LEU A 522 4.21 15.04 14.29
N GLU A 523 4.67 16.12 14.89
CA GLU A 523 4.74 16.30 16.34
C GLU A 523 3.50 17.00 16.95
N THR A 524 2.54 17.42 16.13
CA THR A 524 1.32 18.11 16.60
C THR A 524 0.12 17.15 16.62
N PRO A 525 -0.75 17.11 17.67
CA PRO A 525 -0.77 17.96 18.87
C PRO A 525 0.23 17.59 19.97
N GLY A 526 1.04 16.56 19.77
CA GLY A 526 2.08 16.10 20.67
C GLY A 526 3.02 15.13 19.94
N PRO A 527 4.07 14.62 20.61
CA PRO A 527 4.93 13.61 20.00
C PRO A 527 4.11 12.38 19.64
N PRO A 528 4.49 11.65 18.55
CA PRO A 528 3.83 10.41 18.18
C PRO A 528 3.85 9.39 19.33
N GLU A 529 2.76 8.61 19.46
CA GLU A 529 2.70 7.55 20.43
C GLU A 529 3.83 6.53 20.18
N PRO A 530 4.45 5.96 21.24
CA PRO A 530 5.55 5.02 21.09
C PRO A 530 5.22 3.78 20.24
N ASN A 531 3.95 3.43 20.11
CA ASN A 531 3.46 2.30 19.31
C ASN A 531 3.06 2.69 17.88
N ASP A 532 3.15 3.96 17.49
CA ASP A 532 2.89 4.41 16.11
C ASP A 532 4.18 4.40 15.28
N ALA A 533 4.62 3.20 14.90
CA ALA A 533 5.85 2.98 14.12
C ALA A 533 5.87 3.78 12.81
N VAL A 534 4.73 3.91 12.14
CA VAL A 534 4.64 4.58 10.83
C VAL A 534 4.87 6.09 10.97
N THR A 535 4.23 6.73 11.95
CA THR A 535 4.44 8.17 12.19
C THR A 535 5.84 8.45 12.75
N LEU A 536 6.36 7.59 13.65
CA LEU A 536 7.74 7.67 14.13
C LEU A 536 8.77 7.54 13.01
N ASN A 537 8.53 6.63 12.06
CA ASN A 537 9.38 6.48 10.87
C ASN A 537 9.32 7.73 9.96
N ALA A 538 8.15 8.28 9.73
CA ALA A 538 7.98 9.52 8.96
C ALA A 538 8.68 10.72 9.65
N LEU A 539 8.57 10.82 10.97
CA LEU A 539 9.27 11.84 11.76
C LEU A 539 10.79 11.65 11.68
N GLY A 540 11.27 10.42 11.79
CA GLY A 540 12.68 10.08 11.60
C GLY A 540 13.20 10.52 10.22
N ALA A 541 12.45 10.26 9.16
CA ALA A 541 12.77 10.70 7.81
C ALA A 541 12.78 12.24 7.67
N ALA A 542 11.82 12.94 8.29
CA ALA A 542 11.79 14.40 8.30
C ALA A 542 13.03 15.01 9.01
N TRP A 543 13.41 14.48 10.18
CA TRP A 543 14.63 14.89 10.89
C TRP A 543 15.90 14.56 10.12
N LEU A 544 15.95 13.42 9.43
CA LEU A 544 17.04 13.04 8.55
C LEU A 544 17.24 14.05 7.42
N ASN A 545 16.16 14.48 6.78
CA ASN A 545 16.19 15.49 5.72
C ASN A 545 16.61 16.87 6.22
N LEU A 546 16.31 17.20 7.47
CA LEU A 546 16.78 18.41 8.16
C LEU A 546 18.22 18.32 8.66
N GLY A 547 18.92 17.20 8.48
CA GLY A 547 20.27 16.96 8.99
C GLY A 547 20.35 16.80 10.52
N ARG A 548 19.22 16.55 11.18
CA ARG A 548 19.13 16.35 12.63
C ARG A 548 19.28 14.87 12.97
N PHE A 549 20.46 14.33 12.72
CA PHE A 549 20.72 12.89 12.77
C PHE A 549 20.41 12.25 14.13
N ASP A 550 20.74 12.92 15.25
CA ASP A 550 20.45 12.37 16.59
C ASP A 550 18.95 12.19 16.82
N ARG A 551 18.12 13.17 16.40
CA ARG A 551 16.66 13.10 16.51
C ARG A 551 16.10 12.04 15.58
N ALA A 552 16.63 11.95 14.35
CA ALA A 552 16.23 10.92 13.39
C ALA A 552 16.49 9.52 13.97
N LEU A 553 17.70 9.27 14.49
CA LEU A 553 18.07 7.98 15.08
C LEU A 553 17.20 7.64 16.30
N ALA A 554 16.86 8.61 17.15
CA ALA A 554 15.99 8.38 18.30
C ALA A 554 14.57 7.97 17.85
N ALA A 555 13.95 8.69 16.91
CA ALA A 555 12.62 8.38 16.40
C ALA A 555 12.58 7.02 15.69
N LEU A 556 13.60 6.73 14.86
CA LEU A 556 13.67 5.46 14.11
C LEU A 556 13.92 4.25 15.03
N ARG A 557 14.67 4.39 16.10
CA ARG A 557 14.83 3.33 17.11
C ARG A 557 13.53 3.04 17.84
N LEU A 558 12.74 4.08 18.19
CA LEU A 558 11.41 3.89 18.77
C LEU A 558 10.46 3.20 17.76
N ALA A 559 10.49 3.63 16.50
CA ALA A 559 9.72 3.00 15.44
C ALA A 559 10.05 1.50 15.32
N LEU A 560 11.34 1.14 15.39
CA LEU A 560 11.82 -0.23 15.31
C LEU A 560 11.40 -1.10 16.51
N LEU A 561 11.28 -0.50 17.69
CA LEU A 561 10.75 -1.20 18.87
C LEU A 561 9.26 -1.52 18.71
N SER A 562 8.52 -0.65 18.02
CA SER A 562 7.09 -0.81 17.78
C SER A 562 6.78 -1.79 16.65
N ASP A 563 7.47 -1.67 15.51
CA ASP A 563 7.28 -2.57 14.36
C ASP A 563 8.63 -2.95 13.72
N PRO A 564 9.29 -4.01 14.22
CA PRO A 564 10.56 -4.47 13.67
C PRO A 564 10.41 -5.19 12.31
N ASP A 565 9.19 -5.44 11.84
CA ASP A 565 8.94 -6.08 10.54
C ASP A 565 8.81 -5.05 9.40
N LEU A 566 8.82 -3.73 9.69
CA LEU A 566 8.68 -2.66 8.69
C LEU A 566 10.04 -2.26 8.09
N PRO A 567 10.34 -2.67 6.84
CA PRO A 567 11.68 -2.48 6.25
C PRO A 567 12.03 -1.02 5.99
N GLU A 568 11.06 -0.13 5.80
CA GLU A 568 11.26 1.29 5.59
C GLU A 568 11.93 1.96 6.79
N ILE A 569 11.71 1.44 8.01
CA ILE A 569 12.41 1.93 9.22
C ILE A 569 13.90 1.65 9.12
N TYR A 570 14.27 0.43 8.69
CA TYR A 570 15.67 0.07 8.50
C TYR A 570 16.34 0.87 7.38
N VAL A 571 15.60 1.20 6.30
CA VAL A 571 16.11 2.06 5.22
C VAL A 571 16.43 3.46 5.75
N ASN A 572 15.51 4.07 6.48
CA ASN A 572 15.73 5.41 7.05
C ASN A 572 16.81 5.39 8.15
N LEU A 573 16.85 4.35 8.96
CA LEU A 573 17.90 4.15 9.97
C LEU A 573 19.29 4.01 9.32
N GLY A 574 19.41 3.20 8.29
CA GLY A 574 20.64 3.05 7.52
C GLY A 574 21.08 4.35 6.84
N ALA A 575 20.12 5.11 6.29
CA ALA A 575 20.40 6.41 5.70
C ALA A 575 20.90 7.44 6.76
N ALA A 576 20.30 7.46 7.95
CA ALA A 576 20.73 8.32 9.06
C ALA A 576 22.14 7.94 9.54
N LEU A 577 22.42 6.64 9.72
CA LEU A 577 23.73 6.12 10.09
C LEU A 577 24.81 6.42 9.01
N SER A 578 24.47 6.25 7.74
CA SER A 578 25.39 6.58 6.63
C SER A 578 25.74 8.05 6.57
N ARG A 579 24.77 8.94 6.84
CA ARG A 579 25.00 10.40 6.89
C ARG A 579 25.73 10.86 8.15
N SER A 580 25.58 10.14 9.27
CA SER A 580 26.37 10.38 10.48
C SER A 580 27.79 9.78 10.43
N GLY A 581 28.13 9.03 9.37
CA GLY A 581 29.47 8.48 9.13
C GLY A 581 29.64 7.02 9.55
N ASP A 582 28.68 6.40 10.22
CA ASP A 582 28.76 4.98 10.61
C ASP A 582 28.31 4.07 9.44
N LEU A 583 29.24 3.88 8.49
CA LEU A 583 28.96 3.07 7.29
C LEU A 583 28.74 1.59 7.61
N SER A 584 29.35 1.06 8.68
CA SER A 584 29.20 -0.35 9.06
C SER A 584 27.79 -0.62 9.61
N ALA A 585 27.34 0.21 10.56
CA ALA A 585 25.97 0.08 11.08
C ALA A 585 24.92 0.36 10.00
N ALA A 586 25.19 1.30 9.07
CA ALA A 586 24.32 1.58 7.94
C ALA A 586 24.14 0.36 7.03
N ALA A 587 25.25 -0.33 6.69
CA ALA A 587 25.18 -1.57 5.91
C ALA A 587 24.35 -2.64 6.62
N GLY A 588 24.51 -2.83 7.93
CA GLY A 588 23.73 -3.75 8.75
C GLY A 588 22.23 -3.45 8.75
N ALA A 589 21.87 -2.16 8.82
CA ALA A 589 20.48 -1.73 8.74
C ALA A 589 19.87 -2.01 7.35
N PHE A 590 20.55 -1.65 6.26
CA PHE A 590 20.06 -1.95 4.91
C PHE A 590 19.93 -3.45 4.65
N GLN A 591 20.86 -4.26 5.15
CA GLN A 591 20.76 -5.73 5.08
C GLN A 591 19.53 -6.25 5.85
N SER A 592 19.19 -5.61 6.99
CA SER A 592 17.96 -5.96 7.73
C SER A 592 16.71 -5.61 6.92
N ALA A 593 16.71 -4.46 6.25
CA ALA A 593 15.63 -4.10 5.31
C ALA A 593 15.48 -5.14 4.20
N LEU A 594 16.60 -5.60 3.62
CA LEU A 594 16.60 -6.61 2.55
C LEU A 594 16.21 -8.02 3.02
N ARG A 595 16.46 -8.37 4.28
CA ARG A 595 15.90 -9.62 4.86
C ARG A 595 14.36 -9.56 4.93
N ALA A 596 13.81 -8.40 5.31
CA ALA A 596 12.36 -8.21 5.34
C ALA A 596 11.74 -8.06 3.94
N SER A 597 12.46 -7.43 3.00
CA SER A 597 12.01 -7.16 1.64
C SER A 597 13.18 -7.26 0.64
N PRO A 598 13.45 -8.45 0.07
CA PRO A 598 14.62 -8.69 -0.79
C PRO A 598 14.65 -7.89 -2.09
N ALA A 599 13.51 -7.44 -2.60
CA ALA A 599 13.43 -6.64 -3.82
C ALA A 599 13.36 -5.12 -3.54
N LEU A 600 13.60 -4.68 -2.28
CA LEU A 600 13.46 -3.28 -1.91
C LEU A 600 14.56 -2.41 -2.57
N THR A 601 14.20 -1.79 -3.68
CA THR A 601 15.07 -0.96 -4.51
C THR A 601 15.84 0.09 -3.71
N ALA A 602 15.15 0.79 -2.79
CA ALA A 602 15.78 1.81 -1.95
C ALA A 602 16.87 1.23 -1.05
N ALA A 603 16.66 0.06 -0.45
CA ALA A 603 17.65 -0.60 0.39
C ALA A 603 18.87 -1.07 -0.43
N HIS A 604 18.63 -1.67 -1.60
CA HIS A 604 19.72 -2.05 -2.50
C HIS A 604 20.54 -0.85 -2.98
N SER A 605 19.88 0.23 -3.42
CA SER A 605 20.56 1.45 -3.91
C SER A 605 21.39 2.13 -2.83
N ASN A 606 20.87 2.22 -1.61
CA ASN A 606 21.58 2.81 -0.48
C ASN A 606 22.72 1.92 0.01
N LEU A 607 22.53 0.60 0.08
CA LEU A 607 23.59 -0.35 0.45
C LEU A 607 24.74 -0.33 -0.56
N ALA A 608 24.41 -0.25 -1.86
CA ALA A 608 25.40 -0.07 -2.92
C ALA A 608 26.23 1.19 -2.71
N THR A 609 25.58 2.31 -2.39
CA THR A 609 26.28 3.57 -2.09
C THR A 609 27.18 3.46 -0.86
N VAL A 610 26.78 2.71 0.16
CA VAL A 610 27.62 2.43 1.34
C VAL A 610 28.86 1.62 0.94
N PHE A 611 28.70 0.53 0.20
CA PHE A 611 29.82 -0.27 -0.27
C PHE A 611 30.76 0.51 -1.21
N GLN A 612 30.21 1.38 -2.06
CA GLN A 612 31.02 2.28 -2.88
C GLN A 612 31.91 3.19 -2.00
N LYS A 613 31.35 3.79 -0.96
CA LYS A 613 32.13 4.63 0.00
C LYS A 613 33.17 3.82 0.78
N GLN A 614 32.93 2.53 1.01
CA GLN A 614 33.90 1.62 1.63
C GLN A 614 34.96 1.11 0.64
N GLY A 615 34.84 1.42 -0.63
CA GLY A 615 35.74 0.96 -1.69
C GLY A 615 35.46 -0.45 -2.23
N GLU A 616 34.37 -1.06 -1.79
CA GLU A 616 33.95 -2.44 -2.14
C GLU A 616 33.08 -2.44 -3.41
N PHE A 617 33.69 -2.11 -4.54
CA PHE A 617 32.92 -1.81 -5.77
C PHE A 617 32.15 -3.02 -6.31
N GLU A 618 32.68 -4.24 -6.25
CA GLU A 618 32.01 -5.46 -6.73
C GLU A 618 30.69 -5.71 -5.97
N ARG A 619 30.71 -5.47 -4.66
CA ARG A 619 29.49 -5.56 -3.82
C ARG A 619 28.53 -4.42 -4.16
N ALA A 620 29.03 -3.21 -4.35
CA ALA A 620 28.24 -2.07 -4.75
C ALA A 620 27.53 -2.33 -6.09
N GLU A 621 28.28 -2.81 -7.09
CA GLU A 621 27.76 -3.16 -8.42
C GLU A 621 26.63 -4.20 -8.34
N TYR A 622 26.83 -5.28 -7.56
CA TYR A 622 25.79 -6.29 -7.35
C TYR A 622 24.50 -5.66 -6.84
N HIS A 623 24.58 -4.78 -5.86
CA HIS A 623 23.40 -4.14 -5.28
C HIS A 623 22.80 -3.06 -6.17
N PHE A 624 23.58 -2.32 -6.97
CA PHE A 624 23.03 -1.41 -7.98
C PHE A 624 22.24 -2.18 -9.05
N ARG A 625 22.76 -3.28 -9.54
CA ARG A 625 22.06 -4.15 -10.50
C ARG A 625 20.78 -4.75 -9.92
N LYS A 626 20.80 -5.14 -8.63
CA LYS A 626 19.60 -5.61 -7.92
C LYS A 626 18.57 -4.48 -7.74
N ALA A 627 18.99 -3.24 -7.50
CA ALA A 627 18.09 -2.10 -7.42
C ALA A 627 17.39 -1.84 -8.77
N ILE A 628 18.14 -1.87 -9.87
CA ILE A 628 17.61 -1.71 -11.24
C ILE A 628 16.69 -2.90 -11.59
N TRP A 629 17.08 -4.13 -11.22
CA TRP A 629 16.25 -5.31 -11.47
C TRP A 629 14.92 -5.24 -10.69
N GLY A 630 14.93 -4.73 -9.45
CA GLY A 630 13.73 -4.61 -8.61
C GLY A 630 12.72 -3.60 -9.17
N ASP A 631 13.21 -2.48 -9.71
CA ASP A 631 12.40 -1.43 -10.32
C ASP A 631 13.13 -0.82 -11.53
N PRO A 632 13.00 -1.44 -12.73
CA PRO A 632 13.72 -1.01 -13.91
C PRO A 632 13.19 0.32 -14.52
N GLU A 633 12.01 0.77 -14.09
CA GLU A 633 11.41 2.02 -14.58
C GLU A 633 11.73 3.22 -13.69
N HIS A 634 12.50 3.02 -12.63
CA HIS A 634 12.87 4.08 -11.71
C HIS A 634 14.24 4.68 -12.05
N ALA A 635 14.30 5.97 -12.36
CA ALA A 635 15.50 6.65 -12.83
C ALA A 635 16.66 6.69 -11.82
N VAL A 636 16.36 6.76 -10.51
CA VAL A 636 17.37 6.96 -9.46
C VAL A 636 18.39 5.83 -9.34
N PRO A 637 18.04 4.53 -9.39
CA PRO A 637 19.01 3.45 -9.39
C PRO A 637 20.00 3.53 -10.56
N HIS A 638 19.53 3.81 -11.77
CA HIS A 638 20.36 4.01 -12.95
C HIS A 638 21.33 5.20 -12.79
N TYR A 639 20.83 6.32 -12.27
CA TYR A 639 21.64 7.49 -11.95
C TYR A 639 22.75 7.17 -10.94
N ASN A 640 22.42 6.51 -9.82
CA ASN A 640 23.40 6.18 -8.79
C ASN A 640 24.47 5.20 -9.30
N TYR A 641 24.06 4.20 -10.09
CA TYR A 641 24.98 3.25 -10.70
C TYR A 641 25.85 3.93 -11.75
N GLY A 642 25.29 4.77 -12.60
CA GLY A 642 26.05 5.55 -13.58
C GLY A 642 27.12 6.44 -12.95
N ARG A 643 26.82 7.08 -11.81
CA ARG A 643 27.81 7.84 -11.03
C ARG A 643 28.92 6.95 -10.48
N ALA A 644 28.56 5.79 -9.91
CA ALA A 644 29.56 4.86 -9.38
C ALA A 644 30.50 4.34 -10.46
N LEU A 645 29.98 4.04 -11.65
CA LEU A 645 30.76 3.65 -12.83
C LEU A 645 31.68 4.78 -13.29
N ALA A 646 31.20 6.02 -13.28
CA ALA A 646 32.00 7.20 -13.65
C ALA A 646 33.18 7.42 -12.70
N GLU A 647 33.00 7.24 -11.39
CA GLU A 647 34.08 7.30 -10.41
C GLU A 647 35.17 6.22 -10.64
N LYS A 648 34.74 5.04 -11.13
CA LYS A 648 35.64 3.96 -11.54
C LYS A 648 36.20 4.13 -12.96
N LYS A 649 35.91 5.26 -13.62
CA LYS A 649 36.32 5.58 -15.00
C LYS A 649 35.77 4.58 -16.03
N MET A 650 34.72 3.88 -15.75
CA MET A 650 33.99 2.98 -16.66
C MET A 650 33.00 3.83 -17.50
N PHE A 651 33.55 4.79 -18.25
CA PHE A 651 32.77 5.85 -18.90
C PHE A 651 31.69 5.36 -19.89
N PRO A 652 31.93 4.33 -20.74
CA PRO A 652 30.90 3.84 -21.64
C PRO A 652 29.66 3.30 -20.91
N GLN A 653 29.89 2.54 -19.82
CA GLN A 653 28.80 2.00 -19.01
C GLN A 653 28.10 3.12 -18.23
N ALA A 654 28.88 4.09 -17.67
CA ALA A 654 28.33 5.25 -16.97
C ALA A 654 27.42 6.07 -17.88
N GLU A 655 27.85 6.33 -19.14
CA GLU A 655 27.04 7.04 -20.14
C GLU A 655 25.73 6.31 -20.43
N SER A 656 25.79 4.97 -20.57
CA SER A 656 24.60 4.14 -20.81
C SER A 656 23.58 4.27 -19.67
N GLU A 657 24.03 4.11 -18.43
CA GLU A 657 23.14 4.16 -17.25
C GLU A 657 22.57 5.58 -17.02
N LEU A 658 23.37 6.63 -17.19
CA LEU A 658 22.91 8.01 -17.07
C LEU A 658 21.91 8.39 -18.14
N ARG A 659 22.06 7.86 -19.37
CA ARG A 659 21.04 8.02 -20.42
C ARG A 659 19.77 7.26 -20.12
N ALA A 660 19.85 6.05 -19.59
CA ALA A 660 18.70 5.31 -19.12
C ALA A 660 17.93 6.12 -18.06
N ALA A 661 18.63 6.70 -17.09
CA ALA A 661 18.02 7.58 -16.09
C ALA A 661 17.28 8.77 -16.73
N LEU A 662 17.87 9.42 -17.75
CA LEU A 662 17.26 10.55 -18.44
C LEU A 662 16.16 10.18 -19.43
N THR A 663 16.10 8.93 -19.87
CA THR A 663 15.01 8.39 -20.65
C THR A 663 13.78 8.15 -19.76
N LEU A 664 14.01 7.61 -18.57
CA LEU A 664 12.97 7.34 -17.56
C LEU A 664 12.44 8.63 -16.92
N ASP A 665 13.34 9.57 -16.60
CA ASP A 665 12.96 10.89 -16.11
C ASP A 665 13.69 11.99 -16.91
N PRO A 666 13.06 12.54 -17.96
CA PRO A 666 13.63 13.61 -18.76
C PRO A 666 13.91 14.91 -18.00
N ARG A 667 13.33 15.07 -16.80
CA ARG A 667 13.52 16.25 -15.94
C ARG A 667 14.51 16.02 -14.79
N PHE A 668 15.31 14.96 -14.84
CA PHE A 668 16.31 14.66 -13.82
C PHE A 668 17.58 15.51 -14.02
N ALA A 669 17.59 16.74 -13.53
CA ALA A 669 18.68 17.70 -13.73
C ALA A 669 20.06 17.17 -13.27
N ASP A 670 20.12 16.47 -12.13
CA ASP A 670 21.37 15.93 -11.59
C ASP A 670 21.95 14.82 -12.47
N ALA A 671 21.09 14.02 -13.14
CA ALA A 671 21.52 13.00 -14.11
C ALA A 671 22.11 13.68 -15.36
N ALA A 672 21.50 14.77 -15.82
CA ALA A 672 22.03 15.55 -16.94
C ALA A 672 23.41 16.16 -16.61
N VAL A 673 23.62 16.69 -15.41
CA VAL A 673 24.95 17.16 -14.97
C VAL A 673 25.96 16.02 -14.95
N SER A 674 25.59 14.85 -14.41
CA SER A 674 26.50 13.71 -14.34
C SER A 674 26.84 13.14 -15.70
N LEU A 675 25.88 13.11 -16.64
CA LEU A 675 26.13 12.76 -18.03
C LEU A 675 27.07 13.76 -18.71
N GLY A 676 26.86 15.06 -18.47
CA GLY A 676 27.76 16.11 -18.97
C GLY A 676 29.19 15.95 -18.45
N LEU A 677 29.37 15.58 -17.17
CA LEU A 677 30.70 15.29 -16.61
C LEU A 677 31.36 14.08 -17.28
N VAL A 678 30.64 13.00 -17.54
CA VAL A 678 31.14 11.81 -18.25
C VAL A 678 31.55 12.19 -19.68
N LEU A 679 30.72 12.96 -20.39
CA LEU A 679 31.01 13.42 -21.75
C LEU A 679 32.23 14.36 -21.80
N ALA A 680 32.39 15.23 -20.81
CA ALA A 680 33.57 16.08 -20.70
C ALA A 680 34.88 15.27 -20.49
N GLN A 681 34.82 14.23 -19.66
CA GLN A 681 35.93 13.30 -19.39
C GLN A 681 36.30 12.44 -20.62
N THR A 682 35.34 12.23 -21.53
CA THR A 682 35.53 11.45 -22.77
C THR A 682 35.78 12.34 -23.98
N ALA A 683 36.24 13.58 -23.78
CA ALA A 683 36.58 14.56 -24.80
C ALA A 683 35.42 14.90 -25.80
N GLN A 684 34.20 15.00 -25.27
CA GLN A 684 33.00 15.38 -26.00
C GLN A 684 32.40 16.69 -25.43
N PRO A 685 33.14 17.81 -25.47
CA PRO A 685 32.79 19.04 -24.74
C PRO A 685 31.49 19.68 -25.26
N GLU A 686 31.16 19.59 -26.55
CA GLU A 686 29.93 20.14 -27.11
C GLU A 686 28.70 19.45 -26.55
N ARG A 687 28.74 18.11 -26.48
CA ARG A 687 27.66 17.32 -25.92
C ARG A 687 27.56 17.51 -24.42
N ALA A 688 28.70 17.73 -23.73
CA ALA A 688 28.69 18.03 -22.29
C ALA A 688 27.97 19.39 -22.04
N ILE A 689 28.29 20.42 -22.83
CA ILE A 689 27.62 21.74 -22.75
C ILE A 689 26.11 21.60 -22.96
N GLU A 690 25.69 20.82 -23.95
CA GLU A 690 24.27 20.55 -24.16
C GLU A 690 23.59 19.99 -22.92
N GLN A 691 24.21 18.99 -22.27
CA GLN A 691 23.64 18.39 -21.06
C GLN A 691 23.62 19.36 -19.86
N TYR A 692 24.63 20.20 -19.70
CA TYR A 692 24.63 21.22 -18.65
C TYR A 692 23.56 22.28 -18.88
N ARG A 693 23.37 22.73 -20.16
CA ARG A 693 22.27 23.65 -20.50
C ARG A 693 20.92 23.03 -20.24
N ARG A 694 20.70 21.77 -20.63
CA ARG A 694 19.47 21.04 -20.32
C ARG A 694 19.21 20.97 -18.79
N ALA A 695 20.25 20.73 -17.99
CA ALA A 695 20.12 20.74 -16.53
C ALA A 695 19.67 22.10 -16.00
N LEU A 696 20.15 23.19 -16.58
CA LEU A 696 19.78 24.56 -16.21
C LEU A 696 18.38 24.97 -16.71
N GLU A 697 17.92 24.43 -17.82
CA GLU A 697 16.53 24.59 -18.26
C GLU A 697 15.56 23.96 -17.26
N ILE A 698 15.92 22.80 -16.69
CA ILE A 698 15.12 22.10 -15.68
C ILE A 698 15.20 22.82 -14.33
N LYS A 699 16.42 23.19 -13.92
CA LYS A 699 16.70 23.81 -12.61
C LYS A 699 17.67 24.99 -12.77
N PRO A 700 17.14 26.20 -13.03
CA PRO A 700 17.97 27.38 -13.38
C PRO A 700 19.02 27.80 -12.33
N GLY A 701 18.84 27.42 -11.07
CA GLY A 701 19.76 27.74 -9.97
C GLY A 701 20.73 26.61 -9.61
N LEU A 702 20.91 25.59 -10.46
CA LEU A 702 21.74 24.42 -10.14
C LEU A 702 23.23 24.76 -10.22
N SER A 703 23.86 25.10 -9.09
CA SER A 703 25.29 25.53 -9.03
C SER A 703 26.27 24.56 -9.69
N PRO A 704 26.16 23.21 -9.51
CA PRO A 704 27.04 22.28 -10.23
C PRO A 704 26.93 22.37 -11.75
N ALA A 705 25.71 22.59 -12.29
CA ALA A 705 25.53 22.79 -13.73
C ALA A 705 26.17 24.07 -14.22
N HIS A 706 25.97 25.19 -13.52
CA HIS A 706 26.62 26.45 -13.84
C HIS A 706 28.15 26.36 -13.79
N PHE A 707 28.68 25.72 -12.73
CA PHE A 707 30.13 25.59 -12.57
C PHE A 707 30.76 24.78 -13.71
N ASN A 708 30.21 23.61 -14.02
CA ASN A 708 30.74 22.73 -15.05
C ASN A 708 30.50 23.28 -16.47
N LEU A 709 29.42 23.98 -16.73
CA LEU A 709 29.18 24.71 -17.98
C LEU A 709 30.20 25.82 -18.14
N GLY A 710 30.47 26.60 -17.07
CA GLY A 710 31.49 27.62 -17.08
C GLY A 710 32.90 27.07 -17.43
N LEU A 711 33.27 25.91 -16.84
CA LEU A 711 34.54 25.24 -17.18
C LEU A 711 34.59 24.75 -18.62
N ALA A 712 33.52 24.13 -19.12
CA ALA A 712 33.46 23.63 -20.50
C ALA A 712 33.54 24.78 -21.50
N LEU A 713 32.84 25.90 -21.30
CA LEU A 713 32.87 27.08 -22.12
C LEU A 713 34.24 27.75 -22.10
N LEU A 714 34.89 27.83 -20.92
CA LEU A 714 36.25 28.36 -20.80
C LEU A 714 37.26 27.52 -21.58
N GLY A 715 37.10 26.18 -21.54
CA GLY A 715 37.88 25.24 -22.34
C GLY A 715 37.74 25.47 -23.85
N GLN A 716 36.59 25.95 -24.30
CA GLN A 716 36.34 26.36 -25.72
C GLN A 716 36.70 27.80 -26.04
N GLY A 717 37.31 28.56 -25.10
CA GLY A 717 37.70 29.93 -25.28
C GLY A 717 36.56 30.96 -25.14
N ASN A 718 35.35 30.52 -24.77
CA ASN A 718 34.19 31.38 -24.55
C ASN A 718 34.18 31.96 -23.12
N GLY A 719 35.18 32.77 -22.78
CA GLY A 719 35.33 33.37 -21.47
C GLY A 719 34.18 34.26 -21.05
N ARG A 720 33.56 34.99 -22.01
CA ARG A 720 32.46 35.91 -21.76
C ARG A 720 31.24 35.18 -21.21
N GLU A 721 30.82 34.07 -21.81
CA GLU A 721 29.69 33.27 -21.33
C GLU A 721 30.06 32.53 -20.05
N ALA A 722 31.27 31.97 -19.94
CA ALA A 722 31.77 31.31 -18.75
C ALA A 722 31.70 32.22 -17.52
N LYS A 723 32.04 33.49 -17.65
CA LYS A 723 31.97 34.52 -16.61
C LYS A 723 30.57 34.59 -15.99
N LEU A 724 29.50 34.60 -16.79
CA LEU A 724 28.11 34.66 -16.34
C LEU A 724 27.75 33.46 -15.48
N HIS A 725 28.24 32.28 -15.82
CA HIS A 725 28.00 31.05 -15.09
C HIS A 725 28.77 31.02 -13.77
N PHE A 726 30.02 31.44 -13.70
CA PHE A 726 30.71 31.53 -12.40
C PHE A 726 30.09 32.61 -11.49
N GLN A 727 29.60 33.71 -12.06
CA GLN A 727 28.84 34.70 -11.30
C GLN A 727 27.50 34.09 -10.77
N ALA A 728 26.85 33.21 -11.53
CA ALA A 728 25.66 32.50 -11.05
C ALA A 728 25.98 31.60 -9.85
N VAL A 729 27.11 30.88 -9.88
CA VAL A 729 27.58 30.09 -8.73
C VAL A 729 27.76 30.98 -7.50
N LEU A 730 28.45 32.12 -7.67
CA LEU A 730 28.72 33.06 -6.57
C LEU A 730 27.48 33.78 -6.03
N ARG A 731 26.40 33.88 -6.81
CA ARG A 731 25.10 34.35 -6.29
C ARG A 731 24.47 33.35 -5.31
N SER A 732 24.65 32.06 -5.55
CA SER A 732 24.12 31.01 -4.67
C SER A 732 25.06 30.67 -3.51
N ASP A 733 26.36 30.70 -3.75
CA ASP A 733 27.41 30.50 -2.76
C ASP A 733 28.50 31.58 -2.92
N PRO A 734 28.39 32.72 -2.22
CA PRO A 734 29.39 33.80 -2.24
C PRO A 734 30.77 33.40 -1.75
N GLY A 735 30.95 32.23 -1.15
CA GLY A 735 32.19 31.69 -0.63
C GLY A 735 32.88 30.68 -1.53
N ASP A 736 32.28 30.30 -2.68
CA ASP A 736 32.88 29.29 -3.57
C ASP A 736 34.24 29.76 -4.11
N ALA A 737 35.29 29.19 -3.54
CA ALA A 737 36.69 29.57 -3.88
C ALA A 737 37.06 29.15 -5.32
N SER A 738 36.48 28.08 -5.85
CA SER A 738 36.75 27.64 -7.22
C SER A 738 36.13 28.58 -8.23
N ALA A 739 34.89 29.00 -8.02
CA ALA A 739 34.23 30.00 -8.85
C ALA A 739 34.95 31.33 -8.80
N HIS A 740 35.43 31.78 -7.63
CA HIS A 740 36.29 32.95 -7.49
C HIS A 740 37.59 32.80 -8.26
N LEU A 741 38.25 31.65 -8.24
CA LEU A 741 39.51 31.42 -8.97
C LEU A 741 39.28 31.59 -10.48
N TYR A 742 38.27 30.91 -11.07
CA TYR A 742 38.02 30.94 -12.50
C TYR A 742 37.52 32.31 -12.97
N LEU A 743 36.66 32.96 -12.18
CA LEU A 743 36.22 34.33 -12.45
C LEU A 743 37.38 35.30 -12.44
N GLY A 744 38.28 35.22 -11.45
CA GLY A 744 39.49 36.05 -11.38
C GLY A 744 40.40 35.83 -12.57
N LYS A 745 40.61 34.59 -13.03
CA LYS A 745 41.39 34.32 -14.25
C LYS A 745 40.77 34.91 -15.51
N ILE A 746 39.44 34.84 -15.67
CA ILE A 746 38.74 35.47 -16.80
C ILE A 746 38.90 36.96 -16.77
N LEU A 747 38.71 37.61 -15.62
CA LEU A 747 38.86 39.06 -15.47
C LEU A 747 40.27 39.53 -15.75
N LEU A 748 41.32 38.76 -15.39
CA LEU A 748 42.71 39.06 -15.79
C LEU A 748 42.87 39.01 -17.31
N ALA A 749 42.30 38.04 -17.98
CA ALA A 749 42.36 37.94 -19.44
C ALA A 749 41.59 39.07 -20.12
N GLU A 750 40.55 39.58 -19.53
CA GLU A 750 39.77 40.75 -20.01
C GLU A 750 40.45 42.08 -19.69
N GLY A 751 41.50 42.10 -18.87
CA GLY A 751 42.23 43.35 -18.46
C GLY A 751 41.67 44.02 -17.22
N ASP A 752 40.57 43.51 -16.62
CA ASP A 752 40.02 44.03 -15.35
C ASP A 752 40.81 43.49 -14.17
N ARG A 753 41.98 44.08 -13.99
CA ARG A 753 42.93 43.65 -12.93
C ARG A 753 42.42 43.89 -11.50
N ALA A 754 41.68 44.97 -11.29
CA ALA A 754 41.19 45.29 -9.93
C ALA A 754 40.17 44.29 -9.42
N SER A 755 39.17 44.00 -10.25
CA SER A 755 38.18 42.96 -9.91
C SER A 755 38.80 41.57 -9.83
N ALA A 756 39.74 41.26 -10.72
CA ALA A 756 40.44 39.98 -10.73
C ALA A 756 41.19 39.72 -9.43
N VAL A 757 41.97 40.69 -8.93
CA VAL A 757 42.72 40.59 -7.67
C VAL A 757 41.77 40.32 -6.53
N THR A 758 40.65 41.03 -6.43
CA THR A 758 39.62 40.80 -5.39
C THR A 758 39.11 39.38 -5.38
N HIS A 759 38.82 38.80 -6.54
CA HIS A 759 38.33 37.42 -6.62
C HIS A 759 39.43 36.40 -6.33
N LEU A 760 40.66 36.65 -6.80
CA LEU A 760 41.79 35.74 -6.58
C LEU A 760 42.25 35.76 -5.10
N GLU A 761 42.17 36.89 -4.40
CA GLU A 761 42.42 36.97 -2.96
C GLU A 761 41.44 36.11 -2.16
N LYS A 762 40.13 36.15 -2.48
CA LYS A 762 39.15 35.25 -1.87
C LYS A 762 39.48 33.79 -2.15
N ALA A 763 39.81 33.43 -3.39
CA ALA A 763 40.19 32.07 -3.77
C ALA A 763 41.48 31.61 -3.06
N SER A 764 42.44 32.52 -2.76
CA SER A 764 43.67 32.21 -2.06
C SER A 764 43.48 31.83 -0.58
N GLN A 765 42.32 32.13 -0.02
CA GLN A 765 41.96 31.75 1.36
C GLN A 765 41.33 30.33 1.40
N SER A 766 41.22 29.64 0.28
CA SER A 766 40.63 28.29 0.20
C SER A 766 41.34 27.27 1.08
N GLY A 767 40.61 26.45 1.79
CA GLY A 767 41.12 25.27 2.46
C GLY A 767 41.65 24.21 1.46
N ASN A 768 41.15 24.24 0.18
CA ASN A 768 41.69 23.40 -0.87
C ASN A 768 43.03 23.90 -1.37
N ARG A 769 44.11 23.12 -1.15
CA ARG A 769 45.50 23.43 -1.50
C ARG A 769 45.66 23.76 -2.98
N SER A 770 45.00 23.00 -3.87
CA SER A 770 45.12 23.20 -5.33
C SER A 770 44.53 24.53 -5.78
N VAL A 771 43.32 24.88 -5.29
CA VAL A 771 42.66 26.16 -5.56
C VAL A 771 43.49 27.33 -5.02
N ARG A 772 43.95 27.20 -3.77
CA ARG A 772 44.77 28.21 -3.13
C ARG A 772 46.09 28.47 -3.88
N THR A 773 46.81 27.41 -4.27
CA THR A 773 48.05 27.56 -5.04
C THR A 773 47.77 28.20 -6.39
N ALA A 774 46.78 27.77 -7.12
CA ALA A 774 46.43 28.34 -8.42
C ALA A 774 45.98 29.80 -8.36
N ALA A 775 45.38 30.22 -7.25
CA ALA A 775 44.99 31.60 -6.99
C ALA A 775 46.22 32.48 -6.67
N LEU A 776 47.15 31.99 -5.86
CA LEU A 776 48.40 32.70 -5.55
C LEU A 776 49.28 32.86 -6.79
N ASP A 777 49.38 31.84 -7.65
CA ASP A 777 50.14 31.93 -8.91
C ASP A 777 49.50 32.95 -9.85
N ALA A 778 48.18 32.98 -9.98
CA ALA A 778 47.47 33.97 -10.76
C ALA A 778 47.66 35.41 -10.20
N LEU A 779 47.71 35.58 -8.88
CA LEU A 779 48.02 36.87 -8.22
C LEU A 779 49.44 37.36 -8.53
N ARG A 780 50.44 36.45 -8.49
CA ARG A 780 51.84 36.76 -8.84
C ARG A 780 51.91 37.22 -10.30
N ALA A 781 51.32 36.48 -11.23
CA ALA A 781 51.29 36.84 -12.65
C ALA A 781 50.54 38.16 -12.88
N ALA A 782 49.56 38.47 -12.07
CA ALA A 782 48.92 39.78 -12.02
C ALA A 782 49.83 40.91 -11.51
N GLY A 783 50.76 40.62 -10.59
CA GLY A 783 51.75 41.61 -10.06
C GLY A 783 52.95 41.95 -10.97
N GLU A 784 53.37 40.97 -11.76
CA GLU A 784 54.54 41.03 -12.60
C GLU A 784 54.33 41.78 -13.97
N LYS A 785 53.10 41.90 -14.42
CA LYS A 785 52.76 42.70 -15.61
C LYS A 785 52.45 44.15 -15.22
N LYS A 786 53.48 44.96 -14.98
CA LYS A 786 53.42 46.43 -14.95
C LYS A 786 53.66 47.00 -16.31
#